data_fcade129602699ceea79a063d4b76175
#
_entry.id   fcade129602699ceea79a063d4b76175
#
_cell.length_a   1.000
_cell.length_b   1.000
_cell.length_c   1.000
_cell.angle_alpha   90.00
_cell.angle_beta   90.00
_cell.angle_gamma   90.00
#
_symmetry.space_group_name_H-M   'P 1'
#
loop_
_entity.id
_entity.type
_entity.pdbx_description
1 polymer ?
#
loop_
_entity_poly.entity_id
_entity_poly.type
_entity_poly.pdbx_seq_one_letter_code
_entity_poly.pdbx_strand_id
1 'polypeptide(L)'
;MDLNLKNKHPRRIYYLFLVIIFFLASTEIAYSQVKNLSLHLTNVTLEEALAQIKQKGEYSLWYRNEEINLKKKVSLDIKNGSITQILDALFKGEDLGYIIEDKHIVIFKADEKSKATQQTGKRITGIIKDNTGEPVIGCNIMEKGTSNGTITSVNGDFSLNVAENAVLQISYIGYLTQEIPVKNNQNITVTLQEDSQILDEVVVVGYGVAKKSDLTGSISQVKAESMQNYTPSSVGDLLRNSIPGMSVGYSVSAKGNSDMMIRGDNTLTAGSSPLIIVDGVIYNGDISDINPNDIEKLDIMKDASSAAVYGSRATNGVVAITTKKGNSQKPVVNFNGSIGIATTANRVKPYDKDGFIKWRSDMFKSVYSATVPQTPWSPFDDPRTIDSQYLDQWMAYHSTTPDNLVDAWLSGLRLTGLEIENYKAGRSIDWEDYIFHNGPRQDYNISLSGKKEDFSYYWSLGYMSNESLVKGDEFSTIRSRVNIEGKPARFLKVGLNAQFSYRDESSVPADVDQYTKLTPYSSFYESDEETLKLYPNDDNQAKHPLLNSTYRSREQEYFTFFPKIYATLDLPFGITYTVNYTTRFVFYHNNIHDSSEHPEWKLFGGRASRENSLRREWQVDNIINWNKTFAQRHKVDVTLLANAEKFRNDTEKMSNQNFTPNDILGYHDMAIGNLPELSSNDEVRTSNALMARLNYGFMNKYLLTLSVRKDGSSLFGYSNPYATFPAAALGWVISEEKFFKVKFVDYLKLRASWGINGNRDITNYAALSKMLAEKSLNTDLNGNPITIPTLEINTMGNKKLKWEKTEAYNLALDFRLFNGRLNGTVETYYMSTTDVLVNRELPTITGYKRVYANLGEIRNKGFELSLSSTNMKQHNFEWTSNLIFSLNRNKIITITGEKYDVFDKDGNFVGQKEPDDKTNNWFIGQAKDVIWDYKILGTWKI
;
A
#
# COMPACT_ATOMS: atom_id res chain seq x y z
N MET A 1 -20.40 -41.75 1.19
CA MET A 1 -20.23 -41.50 2.66
C MET A 1 -19.85 -40.03 2.82
N ASP A 2 -20.79 -39.21 3.28
CA ASP A 2 -20.68 -37.77 3.31
C ASP A 2 -19.56 -37.31 4.25
N LEU A 3 -18.47 -36.85 3.72
CA LEU A 3 -17.44 -36.16 4.46
C LEU A 3 -17.87 -34.70 4.65
N ASN A 4 -18.57 -34.48 5.77
CA ASN A 4 -18.89 -33.17 6.30
C ASN A 4 -17.59 -32.41 6.73
N LEU A 5 -16.94 -31.77 5.81
CA LEU A 5 -15.96 -30.73 6.14
C LEU A 5 -16.71 -29.44 6.51
N LYS A 6 -17.27 -29.42 7.73
CA LYS A 6 -17.94 -28.25 8.28
C LYS A 6 -17.10 -27.60 9.39
N ASN A 7 -16.71 -26.37 9.07
CA ASN A 7 -16.63 -25.24 10.03
C ASN A 7 -15.83 -25.45 11.33
N LYS A 8 -14.51 -25.27 11.26
CA LYS A 8 -13.68 -25.08 12.47
C LYS A 8 -13.49 -23.59 12.89
N HIS A 9 -13.91 -22.62 12.09
CA HIS A 9 -13.61 -21.21 12.34
C HIS A 9 -14.68 -20.33 12.99
N PRO A 10 -15.98 -20.66 13.09
CA PRO A 10 -16.94 -19.72 13.67
C PRO A 10 -16.80 -19.56 15.19
N ARG A 11 -16.19 -20.51 15.92
CA ARG A 11 -16.10 -20.41 17.39
C ARG A 11 -15.10 -19.39 17.88
N ARG A 12 -13.95 -19.22 17.23
CA ARG A 12 -12.92 -18.23 17.62
C ARG A 12 -13.38 -16.80 17.30
N ILE A 13 -14.05 -16.59 16.17
CA ILE A 13 -14.65 -15.30 15.80
C ILE A 13 -15.79 -14.95 16.76
N TYR A 14 -16.57 -15.95 17.19
CA TYR A 14 -17.66 -15.75 18.14
C TYR A 14 -17.17 -15.31 19.52
N TYR A 15 -16.04 -15.85 20.01
CA TYR A 15 -15.44 -15.39 21.26
C TYR A 15 -14.84 -13.98 21.16
N LEU A 16 -14.25 -13.63 20.01
CA LEU A 16 -13.78 -12.28 19.76
C LEU A 16 -14.94 -11.27 19.72
N PHE A 17 -16.04 -11.65 19.06
CA PHE A 17 -17.28 -10.86 19.02
C PHE A 17 -17.91 -10.72 20.41
N LEU A 18 -17.92 -11.77 21.21
CA LEU A 18 -18.41 -11.72 22.60
C LEU A 18 -17.53 -10.83 23.50
N VAL A 19 -16.23 -10.84 23.33
CA VAL A 19 -15.31 -9.94 24.05
C VAL A 19 -15.54 -8.48 23.64
N ILE A 20 -15.74 -8.22 22.36
CA ILE A 20 -16.05 -6.87 21.84
C ILE A 20 -17.42 -6.41 22.32
N ILE A 21 -18.44 -7.28 22.33
CA ILE A 21 -19.77 -6.96 22.88
C ILE A 21 -19.71 -6.72 24.39
N PHE A 22 -18.88 -7.47 25.11
CA PHE A 22 -18.70 -7.26 26.55
C PHE A 22 -17.99 -5.92 26.85
N PHE A 23 -17.01 -5.51 26.04
CA PHE A 23 -16.39 -4.19 26.11
C PHE A 23 -17.35 -3.05 25.70
N LEU A 24 -18.21 -3.27 24.73
CA LEU A 24 -19.23 -2.30 24.31
C LEU A 24 -20.41 -2.21 25.31
N ALA A 25 -20.74 -3.29 26.01
CA ALA A 25 -21.78 -3.31 27.03
C ALA A 25 -21.35 -2.68 28.36
N SER A 26 -20.05 -2.51 28.59
CA SER A 26 -19.51 -1.87 29.80
C SER A 26 -19.29 -0.35 29.68
N THR A 27 -19.53 0.23 28.50
CA THR A 27 -19.59 1.70 28.35
C THR A 27 -20.99 2.17 28.74
N GLU A 28 -21.19 2.46 29.99
CA GLU A 28 -22.31 3.34 30.38
C GLU A 28 -22.15 4.64 29.58
N ILE A 29 -23.04 4.84 28.62
CA ILE A 29 -23.21 6.14 27.97
C ILE A 29 -23.70 7.10 29.05
N ALA A 30 -22.77 7.83 29.63
CA ALA A 30 -23.12 8.95 30.51
C ALA A 30 -23.83 10.01 29.65
N TYR A 31 -25.12 9.86 29.48
CA TYR A 31 -25.95 11.00 29.15
C TYR A 31 -25.78 11.99 30.28
N SER A 32 -25.19 13.14 30.01
CA SER A 32 -25.26 14.30 30.89
C SER A 32 -26.73 14.72 30.99
N GLN A 33 -27.46 14.12 31.93
CA GLN A 33 -28.75 14.65 32.36
C GLN A 33 -28.44 15.94 33.07
N VAL A 34 -28.96 17.06 32.57
CA VAL A 34 -29.06 18.33 33.32
C VAL A 34 -29.77 18.02 34.61
N LYS A 35 -29.00 17.91 35.70
CA LYS A 35 -29.50 17.51 36.99
C LYS A 35 -30.24 18.72 37.57
N ASN A 36 -31.56 18.69 37.54
CA ASN A 36 -32.38 19.72 38.20
C ASN A 36 -32.13 19.67 39.70
N LEU A 37 -31.97 20.83 40.31
CA LEU A 37 -31.64 20.98 41.72
C LEU A 37 -32.85 21.49 42.50
N SER A 38 -33.04 20.98 43.71
CA SER A 38 -34.01 21.53 44.68
C SER A 38 -33.23 22.19 45.81
N LEU A 39 -33.43 23.50 45.95
CA LEU A 39 -32.79 24.33 46.98
C LEU A 39 -33.86 25.08 47.79
N HIS A 40 -33.84 24.87 49.12
CA HIS A 40 -34.66 25.62 50.08
C HIS A 40 -33.69 26.36 51.00
N LEU A 41 -33.60 27.68 50.85
CA LEU A 41 -32.66 28.55 51.52
C LEU A 41 -33.48 29.64 52.25
N THR A 42 -33.33 29.77 53.54
CA THR A 42 -34.02 30.81 54.31
C THR A 42 -33.02 31.66 55.10
N ASN A 43 -32.81 32.89 54.65
CA ASN A 43 -31.95 33.86 55.31
C ASN A 43 -30.47 33.41 55.48
N VAL A 44 -29.94 32.70 54.52
CA VAL A 44 -28.55 32.23 54.48
C VAL A 44 -27.65 33.24 53.75
N THR A 45 -26.34 33.20 53.97
CA THR A 45 -25.41 34.07 53.25
C THR A 45 -25.26 33.58 51.78
N LEU A 46 -24.91 34.50 50.88
CA LEU A 46 -24.66 34.15 49.44
C LEU A 46 -23.55 33.10 49.32
N GLU A 47 -22.55 33.19 50.22
CA GLU A 47 -21.49 32.18 50.28
C GLU A 47 -22.03 30.77 50.58
N GLU A 48 -22.90 30.65 51.58
CA GLU A 48 -23.55 29.40 51.97
C GLU A 48 -24.47 28.89 50.83
N ALA A 49 -25.19 29.81 50.18
CA ALA A 49 -26.02 29.46 49.03
C ALA A 49 -25.20 28.88 47.84
N LEU A 50 -24.07 29.52 47.49
CA LEU A 50 -23.15 29.06 46.46
C LEU A 50 -22.49 27.73 46.84
N ALA A 51 -22.14 27.57 48.15
CA ALA A 51 -21.60 26.31 48.65
C ALA A 51 -22.58 25.13 48.51
N GLN A 52 -23.88 25.37 48.74
CA GLN A 52 -24.92 24.36 48.56
C GLN A 52 -25.12 24.00 47.05
N ILE A 53 -25.03 24.97 46.15
CA ILE A 53 -25.07 24.73 44.70
C ILE A 53 -23.87 23.87 44.29
N LYS A 54 -22.68 24.19 44.80
CA LYS A 54 -21.46 23.41 44.56
C LYS A 54 -21.61 21.96 45.06
N GLN A 55 -22.14 21.78 46.27
CA GLN A 55 -22.25 20.46 46.91
C GLN A 55 -23.33 19.57 46.26
N LYS A 56 -24.50 20.13 45.97
CA LYS A 56 -25.68 19.38 45.47
C LYS A 56 -25.68 19.21 43.95
N GLY A 57 -25.06 20.15 43.22
CA GLY A 57 -25.08 20.21 41.79
C GLY A 57 -23.79 19.72 41.12
N GLU A 58 -22.74 19.43 41.90
CA GLU A 58 -21.40 19.06 41.37
C GLU A 58 -20.79 20.13 40.45
N TYR A 59 -21.18 21.41 40.62
CA TYR A 59 -20.63 22.52 39.83
C TYR A 59 -19.37 23.09 40.49
N SER A 60 -18.39 23.50 39.69
CA SER A 60 -17.24 24.33 40.13
C SER A 60 -17.58 25.79 39.95
N LEU A 61 -17.55 26.55 41.06
CA LEU A 61 -17.87 27.97 41.08
C LEU A 61 -16.59 28.79 41.17
N TRP A 62 -16.43 29.77 40.26
CA TRP A 62 -15.31 30.68 40.19
C TRP A 62 -15.80 32.11 40.31
N TYR A 63 -15.28 32.85 41.25
CA TYR A 63 -15.59 34.26 41.48
C TYR A 63 -14.43 34.95 42.20
N ARG A 64 -14.39 36.28 42.11
CA ARG A 64 -13.45 37.10 42.85
C ARG A 64 -14.09 37.60 44.14
N ASN A 65 -13.52 37.26 45.27
CA ASN A 65 -14.06 37.65 46.61
C ASN A 65 -14.17 39.15 46.79
N GLU A 66 -13.37 39.94 46.09
CA GLU A 66 -13.35 41.41 46.17
C GLU A 66 -14.51 42.09 45.41
N GLU A 67 -15.12 41.37 44.46
CA GLU A 67 -16.14 41.90 43.53
C GLU A 67 -17.57 41.48 43.94
N ILE A 68 -17.75 40.56 44.89
CA ILE A 68 -19.04 39.99 45.27
C ILE A 68 -19.26 40.09 46.75
N ASN A 69 -20.42 40.62 47.19
CA ASN A 69 -20.78 40.67 48.58
C ASN A 69 -21.31 39.32 49.10
N LEU A 70 -20.39 38.46 49.49
CA LEU A 70 -20.65 37.08 49.92
C LEU A 70 -21.43 37.01 51.25
N LYS A 71 -21.40 38.07 52.06
CA LYS A 71 -22.10 38.13 53.35
C LYS A 71 -23.56 38.54 53.22
N LYS A 72 -24.01 38.89 52.03
CA LYS A 72 -25.43 39.22 51.79
C LYS A 72 -26.31 38.04 52.09
N LYS A 73 -27.46 38.28 52.79
CA LYS A 73 -28.44 37.21 53.05
C LYS A 73 -29.43 37.05 51.89
N VAL A 74 -29.62 35.78 51.47
CA VAL A 74 -30.54 35.41 50.41
C VAL A 74 -31.50 34.34 50.91
N SER A 75 -32.72 34.35 50.35
CA SER A 75 -33.69 33.28 50.52
C SER A 75 -34.19 32.81 49.17
N LEU A 76 -34.29 31.52 48.99
CA LEU A 76 -34.67 30.88 47.73
C LEU A 76 -35.40 29.58 48.02
N ASP A 77 -36.53 29.38 47.39
CA ASP A 77 -37.27 28.09 47.43
C ASP A 77 -37.58 27.64 46.00
N ILE A 78 -36.75 26.76 45.46
CA ILE A 78 -36.93 26.20 44.14
C ILE A 78 -36.91 24.69 44.24
N LYS A 79 -38.00 24.07 43.78
CA LYS A 79 -38.10 22.61 43.65
C LYS A 79 -37.88 22.20 42.20
N ASN A 80 -36.90 21.32 41.94
CA ASN A 80 -36.59 20.76 40.63
C ASN A 80 -36.30 21.81 39.53
N GLY A 81 -35.53 22.86 39.87
CA GLY A 81 -35.14 23.93 38.94
C GLY A 81 -33.82 23.70 38.24
N SER A 82 -33.68 24.23 37.03
CA SER A 82 -32.38 24.24 36.33
C SER A 82 -31.39 25.16 37.04
N ILE A 83 -30.10 24.92 36.85
CA ILE A 83 -29.03 25.76 37.45
C ILE A 83 -29.14 27.23 37.02
N THR A 84 -29.57 27.50 35.79
CA THR A 84 -29.86 28.86 35.30
C THR A 84 -30.97 29.53 36.06
N GLN A 85 -32.08 28.82 36.30
CA GLN A 85 -33.22 29.37 37.09
C GLN A 85 -32.81 29.68 38.53
N ILE A 86 -31.94 28.88 39.11
CA ILE A 86 -31.43 29.07 40.48
C ILE A 86 -30.52 30.28 40.54
N LEU A 87 -29.56 30.43 39.61
CA LEU A 87 -28.64 31.58 39.56
C LEU A 87 -29.34 32.88 39.20
N ASP A 88 -30.32 32.87 38.28
CA ASP A 88 -31.15 34.03 37.95
C ASP A 88 -31.95 34.53 39.16
N ALA A 89 -32.50 33.61 39.95
CA ALA A 89 -33.24 33.95 41.17
C ALA A 89 -32.31 34.45 42.28
N LEU A 90 -31.12 33.88 42.42
CA LEU A 90 -30.09 34.25 43.41
C LEU A 90 -29.52 35.64 43.15
N PHE A 91 -29.32 36.00 41.87
CA PHE A 91 -28.71 37.28 41.46
C PHE A 91 -29.74 38.34 41.04
N LYS A 92 -31.02 38.05 41.24
CA LYS A 92 -32.11 38.99 40.92
C LYS A 92 -31.96 40.28 41.71
N GLY A 93 -31.70 41.38 40.97
CA GLY A 93 -31.51 42.71 41.58
C GLY A 93 -30.06 43.00 42.01
N GLU A 94 -29.12 42.16 41.67
CA GLU A 94 -27.71 42.39 41.85
C GLU A 94 -27.03 42.72 40.49
N ASP A 95 -25.96 43.50 40.56
CA ASP A 95 -25.09 43.76 39.38
C ASP A 95 -24.09 42.61 39.15
N LEU A 96 -24.62 41.37 39.18
CA LEU A 96 -23.84 40.15 38.96
C LEU A 96 -24.31 39.41 37.72
N GLY A 97 -23.36 39.06 36.87
CA GLY A 97 -23.56 38.16 35.75
C GLY A 97 -22.90 36.82 36.00
N TYR A 98 -23.28 35.82 35.21
CA TYR A 98 -22.63 34.51 35.22
C TYR A 98 -22.54 33.90 33.84
N ILE A 99 -21.54 33.05 33.65
CA ILE A 99 -21.35 32.20 32.47
C ILE A 99 -21.28 30.75 32.95
N ILE A 100 -22.02 29.85 32.29
CA ILE A 100 -22.02 28.43 32.59
C ILE A 100 -21.38 27.74 31.39
N GLU A 101 -20.28 27.01 31.61
CA GLU A 101 -19.59 26.21 30.63
C GLU A 101 -19.42 24.80 31.23
N ASP A 102 -20.18 23.83 30.75
CA ASP A 102 -20.33 22.48 31.31
C ASP A 102 -20.70 22.46 32.80
N LYS A 103 -19.80 22.07 33.68
CA LYS A 103 -19.91 22.06 35.15
C LYS A 103 -19.18 23.23 35.83
N HIS A 104 -18.71 24.20 35.04
CA HIS A 104 -18.03 25.40 35.57
C HIS A 104 -18.93 26.61 35.44
N ILE A 105 -19.09 27.33 36.56
CA ILE A 105 -19.85 28.56 36.63
C ILE A 105 -18.90 29.68 37.05
N VAL A 106 -18.75 30.70 36.19
CA VAL A 106 -17.97 31.91 36.47
C VAL A 106 -18.93 33.04 36.78
N ILE A 107 -18.82 33.65 37.96
CA ILE A 107 -19.64 34.77 38.43
C ILE A 107 -18.77 36.01 38.42
N PHE A 108 -19.27 37.09 37.82
CA PHE A 108 -18.56 38.36 37.66
C PHE A 108 -19.52 39.53 37.89
N LYS A 109 -18.96 40.71 38.25
CA LYS A 109 -19.71 41.95 38.39
C LYS A 109 -20.03 42.48 36.98
N ALA A 110 -21.31 42.69 36.70
CA ALA A 110 -21.75 43.29 35.47
C ALA A 110 -21.33 44.78 35.46
N ASP A 111 -20.27 45.10 34.72
CA ASP A 111 -19.82 46.50 34.59
C ASP A 111 -20.89 47.35 33.92
N GLU A 112 -21.09 48.57 34.44
CA GLU A 112 -22.01 49.57 33.84
C GLU A 112 -21.63 49.92 32.38
N LYS A 113 -20.43 49.69 31.96
CA LYS A 113 -19.99 49.82 30.55
C LYS A 113 -20.65 48.82 29.59
N SER A 114 -21.14 47.69 30.05
CA SER A 114 -21.91 46.76 29.23
C SER A 114 -23.34 47.20 28.96
N LYS A 115 -23.85 48.14 29.75
CA LYS A 115 -25.18 48.80 29.52
C LYS A 115 -25.09 49.99 28.55
N ALA A 116 -23.89 50.49 28.26
CA ALA A 116 -23.74 51.70 27.43
C ALA A 116 -23.43 51.41 25.96
N THR A 117 -23.40 50.14 25.49
CA THR A 117 -23.26 49.83 24.10
C THR A 117 -24.53 49.15 23.53
N GLN A 118 -25.69 49.59 23.89
CA GLN A 118 -26.78 49.69 22.92
C GLN A 118 -26.48 50.91 22.06
N GLN A 119 -25.40 50.82 21.26
CA GLN A 119 -25.29 51.64 20.06
C GLN A 119 -26.56 51.38 19.27
N THR A 120 -27.21 52.45 18.84
CA THR A 120 -28.23 52.49 17.80
C THR A 120 -27.62 51.90 16.49
N GLY A 121 -27.30 50.63 16.51
CA GLY A 121 -26.78 49.92 15.37
C GLY A 121 -27.97 49.53 14.46
N LYS A 122 -27.79 49.69 13.19
CA LYS A 122 -28.74 49.25 12.21
C LYS A 122 -28.75 47.73 12.13
N ARG A 123 -29.94 47.13 12.29
CA ARG A 123 -30.05 45.67 12.12
C ARG A 123 -30.02 45.34 10.63
N ILE A 124 -29.03 44.57 10.23
CA ILE A 124 -28.85 44.04 8.87
C ILE A 124 -29.24 42.57 8.85
N THR A 125 -30.05 42.22 7.88
CA THR A 125 -30.39 40.84 7.56
C THR A 125 -29.88 40.51 6.18
N GLY A 126 -29.67 39.24 5.89
CA GLY A 126 -29.25 38.85 4.53
C GLY A 126 -29.19 37.37 4.34
N ILE A 127 -28.90 36.98 3.12
CA ILE A 127 -28.73 35.57 2.69
C ILE A 127 -27.39 35.45 2.01
N ILE A 128 -26.61 34.46 2.41
CA ILE A 128 -25.36 34.08 1.77
C ILE A 128 -25.62 32.83 0.91
N LYS A 129 -25.26 32.91 -0.35
CA LYS A 129 -25.38 31.84 -1.35
C LYS A 129 -24.03 31.60 -2.02
N ASP A 130 -23.85 30.42 -2.56
CA ASP A 130 -22.72 30.12 -3.44
C ASP A 130 -23.00 30.49 -4.91
N ASN A 131 -22.04 30.19 -5.79
CA ASN A 131 -22.17 30.44 -7.23
C ASN A 131 -23.33 29.68 -7.89
N THR A 132 -23.79 28.60 -7.28
CA THR A 132 -24.86 27.73 -7.77
C THR A 132 -26.23 28.20 -7.28
N GLY A 133 -26.24 29.14 -6.34
CA GLY A 133 -27.44 29.69 -5.72
C GLY A 133 -27.89 28.93 -4.46
N GLU A 134 -27.10 27.95 -4.02
CA GLU A 134 -27.36 27.21 -2.79
C GLU A 134 -26.98 28.02 -1.54
N PRO A 135 -27.75 27.90 -0.43
CA PRO A 135 -27.46 28.62 0.81
C PRO A 135 -26.15 28.10 1.45
N VAL A 136 -25.24 28.99 1.80
CA VAL A 136 -24.00 28.65 2.52
C VAL A 136 -24.28 28.64 4.03
N ILE A 137 -24.24 27.44 4.63
CA ILE A 137 -24.56 27.20 6.05
C ILE A 137 -23.30 27.43 6.91
N GLY A 138 -23.42 28.16 8.03
CA GLY A 138 -22.29 28.37 8.96
C GLY A 138 -21.23 29.36 8.44
N CYS A 139 -21.53 30.15 7.42
CA CYS A 139 -20.68 31.22 6.92
C CYS A 139 -20.48 32.27 8.02
N ASN A 140 -19.24 32.66 8.27
CA ASN A 140 -18.91 33.66 9.28
C ASN A 140 -19.05 35.07 8.70
N ILE A 141 -19.83 35.92 9.41
CA ILE A 141 -20.05 37.32 9.07
C ILE A 141 -19.59 38.16 10.25
N MET A 142 -18.56 38.96 10.07
CA MET A 142 -18.00 39.84 11.10
C MET A 142 -18.05 41.30 10.66
N GLU A 143 -18.29 42.19 11.59
CA GLU A 143 -18.06 43.63 11.39
C GLU A 143 -16.57 43.90 11.44
N LYS A 144 -15.99 44.35 10.31
CA LYS A 144 -14.56 44.52 10.14
C LYS A 144 -13.92 45.41 11.20
N GLY A 145 -12.90 44.92 11.90
CA GLY A 145 -12.21 45.64 12.95
C GLY A 145 -12.86 45.54 14.33
N THR A 146 -13.90 44.74 14.51
CA THR A 146 -14.57 44.48 15.77
C THR A 146 -14.68 43.00 16.06
N SER A 147 -15.10 42.63 17.26
CA SER A 147 -15.49 41.25 17.58
C SER A 147 -16.98 40.96 17.35
N ASN A 148 -17.72 41.89 16.76
CA ASN A 148 -19.15 41.77 16.50
C ASN A 148 -19.37 40.91 15.26
N GLY A 149 -20.03 39.76 15.38
CA GLY A 149 -20.25 38.84 14.27
C GLY A 149 -21.38 37.85 14.51
N THR A 150 -21.73 37.13 13.44
CA THR A 150 -22.74 36.07 13.44
C THR A 150 -22.37 35.02 12.40
N ILE A 151 -23.09 33.88 12.39
CA ILE A 151 -22.98 32.84 11.36
C ILE A 151 -24.32 32.67 10.65
N THR A 152 -24.27 32.18 9.40
CA THR A 152 -25.51 31.87 8.65
C THR A 152 -26.20 30.63 9.17
N SER A 153 -27.55 30.66 9.12
CA SER A 153 -28.44 29.54 9.43
C SER A 153 -28.41 28.44 8.36
N VAL A 154 -29.19 27.37 8.56
CA VAL A 154 -29.36 26.28 7.59
C VAL A 154 -29.94 26.72 6.24
N ASN A 155 -30.56 27.90 6.17
CA ASN A 155 -31.10 28.50 4.97
C ASN A 155 -30.17 29.58 4.39
N GLY A 156 -28.96 29.73 4.94
CA GLY A 156 -28.00 30.74 4.52
C GLY A 156 -28.32 32.16 5.03
N ASP A 157 -29.37 32.37 5.81
CA ASP A 157 -29.78 33.67 6.34
C ASP A 157 -28.98 34.05 7.57
N PHE A 158 -28.75 35.35 7.75
CA PHE A 158 -28.11 35.92 8.93
C PHE A 158 -28.78 37.20 9.38
N SER A 159 -28.54 37.56 10.62
CA SER A 159 -28.96 38.85 11.19
C SER A 159 -27.87 39.37 12.13
N LEU A 160 -27.41 40.62 11.94
CA LEU A 160 -26.37 41.24 12.73
C LEU A 160 -26.68 42.71 12.93
N ASN A 161 -26.51 43.21 14.15
CA ASN A 161 -26.57 44.63 14.42
C ASN A 161 -25.19 45.27 14.25
N VAL A 162 -25.04 46.25 13.37
CA VAL A 162 -23.74 46.84 13.02
C VAL A 162 -23.83 48.38 13.05
N ALA A 163 -22.68 49.04 13.10
CA ALA A 163 -22.57 50.49 13.00
C ALA A 163 -23.06 51.02 11.61
N GLU A 164 -23.50 52.29 11.54
CA GLU A 164 -24.19 52.87 10.36
C GLU A 164 -23.35 52.82 9.04
N ASN A 165 -22.02 52.81 9.15
CA ASN A 165 -21.08 52.72 8.02
C ASN A 165 -20.17 51.48 8.13
N ALA A 166 -20.63 50.44 8.75
CA ALA A 166 -19.86 49.21 8.94
C ALA A 166 -19.52 48.53 7.61
N VAL A 167 -18.41 47.80 7.57
CA VAL A 167 -18.06 46.88 6.52
C VAL A 167 -18.19 45.45 7.05
N LEU A 168 -19.03 44.64 6.44
CA LEU A 168 -19.12 43.20 6.74
C LEU A 168 -17.99 42.46 6.07
N GLN A 169 -17.25 41.69 6.84
CA GLN A 169 -16.30 40.73 6.34
C GLN A 169 -16.94 39.35 6.40
N ILE A 170 -17.19 38.78 5.21
CA ILE A 170 -17.86 37.51 5.04
C ILE A 170 -16.85 36.47 4.62
N SER A 171 -16.67 35.43 5.43
CA SER A 171 -15.66 34.38 5.18
C SER A 171 -16.25 32.99 5.41
N TYR A 172 -15.93 32.07 4.54
CA TYR A 172 -16.28 30.66 4.65
C TYR A 172 -15.16 29.80 4.07
N ILE A 173 -14.99 28.61 4.60
CA ILE A 173 -13.94 27.68 4.12
C ILE A 173 -14.23 27.30 2.67
N GLY A 174 -13.24 27.50 1.79
CA GLY A 174 -13.38 27.22 0.35
C GLY A 174 -13.94 28.37 -0.48
N TYR A 175 -14.15 29.55 0.10
CA TYR A 175 -14.64 30.73 -0.60
C TYR A 175 -13.74 31.95 -0.35
N LEU A 176 -13.67 32.84 -1.36
CA LEU A 176 -12.96 34.10 -1.23
C LEU A 176 -13.66 34.96 -0.18
N THR A 177 -12.90 35.48 0.78
CA THR A 177 -13.40 36.44 1.76
C THR A 177 -13.85 37.71 1.05
N GLN A 178 -15.11 38.12 1.25
CA GLN A 178 -15.68 39.33 0.67
C GLN A 178 -15.89 40.38 1.75
N GLU A 179 -15.62 41.64 1.38
CA GLU A 179 -15.87 42.81 2.23
C GLU A 179 -17.02 43.64 1.59
N ILE A 180 -18.10 43.81 2.33
CA ILE A 180 -19.30 44.48 1.83
C ILE A 180 -19.59 45.68 2.74
N PRO A 181 -19.52 46.91 2.22
CA PRO A 181 -19.91 48.09 3.01
C PRO A 181 -21.44 48.16 3.17
N VAL A 182 -21.88 48.28 4.41
CA VAL A 182 -23.26 48.41 4.77
C VAL A 182 -23.69 49.84 4.48
N LYS A 183 -24.09 50.09 3.25
CA LYS A 183 -24.76 51.35 2.86
C LYS A 183 -26.22 51.29 3.30
N ASN A 184 -27.10 52.14 2.86
CA ASN A 184 -28.50 52.23 3.28
C ASN A 184 -29.34 50.91 3.19
N ASN A 185 -28.79 49.77 2.80
CA ASN A 185 -29.49 48.51 2.63
C ASN A 185 -29.64 47.73 3.96
N GLN A 186 -30.87 47.38 4.34
CA GLN A 186 -31.15 46.56 5.50
C GLN A 186 -31.14 45.06 5.18
N ASN A 187 -31.23 44.68 3.90
CA ASN A 187 -31.20 43.30 3.47
C ASN A 187 -30.13 43.12 2.40
N ILE A 188 -29.18 42.22 2.63
CA ILE A 188 -27.99 42.02 1.80
C ILE A 188 -27.98 40.57 1.28
N THR A 189 -28.00 40.41 -0.02
CA THR A 189 -27.74 39.08 -0.63
C THR A 189 -26.31 39.06 -1.16
N VAL A 190 -25.53 38.06 -0.72
CA VAL A 190 -24.14 37.90 -1.11
C VAL A 190 -23.96 36.54 -1.77
N THR A 191 -23.39 36.56 -2.95
CA THR A 191 -22.94 35.34 -3.61
C THR A 191 -21.44 35.18 -3.35
N LEU A 192 -21.07 34.18 -2.58
CA LEU A 192 -19.66 33.86 -2.36
C LEU A 192 -19.08 33.24 -3.63
N GLN A 193 -17.93 33.73 -4.03
CA GLN A 193 -17.13 33.09 -5.07
C GLN A 193 -16.27 32.04 -4.44
N GLU A 194 -16.35 30.83 -4.98
CA GLU A 194 -15.41 29.77 -4.58
C GLU A 194 -13.99 30.29 -4.69
N ASP A 195 -13.24 30.14 -3.62
CA ASP A 195 -11.80 30.33 -3.70
C ASP A 195 -11.23 29.22 -4.57
N SER A 196 -11.06 29.51 -5.84
CA SER A 196 -10.38 28.62 -6.78
C SER A 196 -8.88 28.49 -6.50
N GLN A 197 -8.36 29.22 -5.51
CA GLN A 197 -7.16 28.77 -4.82
C GLN A 197 -7.54 27.47 -4.11
N ILE A 198 -7.27 26.35 -4.76
CA ILE A 198 -7.18 25.03 -4.13
C ILE A 198 -6.46 25.28 -2.82
N LEU A 199 -7.14 25.05 -1.70
CA LEU A 199 -6.55 24.98 -0.37
C LEU A 199 -5.17 24.36 -0.56
N ASP A 200 -4.09 25.11 -0.32
CA ASP A 200 -2.71 24.74 -0.66
C ASP A 200 -2.51 23.27 -0.30
N GLU A 201 -2.56 22.42 -1.32
CA GLU A 201 -2.53 20.98 -1.17
C GLU A 201 -1.24 20.62 -0.43
N VAL A 202 -1.39 20.13 0.79
CA VAL A 202 -0.27 19.83 1.67
C VAL A 202 0.20 18.41 1.38
N VAL A 203 1.46 18.27 1.02
CA VAL A 203 2.10 17.00 0.67
C VAL A 203 3.08 16.62 1.78
N VAL A 204 3.13 15.34 2.11
CA VAL A 204 4.15 14.82 3.01
C VAL A 204 5.46 14.72 2.26
N VAL A 205 6.48 15.41 2.74
CA VAL A 205 7.83 15.42 2.16
C VAL A 205 8.83 14.99 3.22
N GLY A 206 9.15 13.72 3.20
CA GLY A 206 10.05 13.16 4.20
C GLY A 206 9.44 13.23 5.60
N TYR A 207 10.15 13.83 6.51
CA TYR A 207 9.75 13.98 7.91
C TYR A 207 9.02 15.31 8.20
N GLY A 208 8.47 15.95 7.17
CA GLY A 208 7.72 17.21 7.27
C GLY A 208 6.56 17.25 6.29
N VAL A 209 5.81 18.34 6.35
CA VAL A 209 4.72 18.64 5.41
C VAL A 209 5.04 19.97 4.72
N ALA A 210 4.81 20.03 3.41
CA ALA A 210 5.03 21.24 2.62
C ALA A 210 3.82 21.50 1.73
N LYS A 211 3.61 22.76 1.36
CA LYS A 211 2.63 23.11 0.34
C LYS A 211 3.11 22.60 -1.01
N LYS A 212 2.21 22.08 -1.82
CA LYS A 212 2.53 21.60 -3.19
C LYS A 212 3.17 22.70 -4.05
N SER A 213 2.77 23.94 -3.85
CA SER A 213 3.37 25.12 -4.49
C SER A 213 4.86 25.29 -4.17
N ASP A 214 5.28 24.94 -2.97
CA ASP A 214 6.66 25.11 -2.49
C ASP A 214 7.60 23.95 -2.87
N LEU A 215 7.05 22.87 -3.44
CA LEU A 215 7.82 21.67 -3.80
C LEU A 215 8.71 21.92 -5.02
N THR A 216 9.93 21.46 -4.94
CA THR A 216 10.90 21.48 -6.05
C THR A 216 11.09 20.10 -6.70
N GLY A 217 10.74 19.03 -5.98
CA GLY A 217 10.84 17.64 -6.45
C GLY A 217 9.58 17.15 -7.15
N SER A 218 9.67 15.94 -7.74
CA SER A 218 8.56 15.23 -8.40
C SER A 218 7.76 14.44 -7.41
N ILE A 219 6.59 14.94 -7.02
CA ILE A 219 5.67 14.26 -6.10
C ILE A 219 4.28 14.25 -6.71
N SER A 220 3.69 13.07 -6.79
CA SER A 220 2.29 12.88 -7.18
C SER A 220 1.48 12.47 -5.97
N GLN A 221 0.25 12.97 -5.84
CA GLN A 221 -0.63 12.66 -4.71
C GLN A 221 -1.93 12.04 -5.21
N VAL A 222 -2.39 11.02 -4.49
CA VAL A 222 -3.71 10.40 -4.65
C VAL A 222 -4.45 10.52 -3.32
N LYS A 223 -5.65 11.10 -3.34
CA LYS A 223 -6.55 11.13 -2.18
C LYS A 223 -7.41 9.87 -2.21
N ALA A 224 -7.43 9.10 -1.12
CA ALA A 224 -8.20 7.87 -1.07
C ALA A 224 -9.71 8.11 -1.25
N GLU A 225 -10.20 9.27 -0.84
CA GLU A 225 -11.61 9.68 -1.02
C GLU A 225 -12.04 9.70 -2.49
N SER A 226 -11.16 10.12 -3.40
CA SER A 226 -11.44 10.11 -4.85
C SER A 226 -11.56 8.70 -5.45
N MET A 227 -11.14 7.68 -4.70
CA MET A 227 -11.10 6.28 -5.12
C MET A 227 -12.09 5.38 -4.38
N GLN A 228 -12.91 5.93 -3.48
CA GLN A 228 -13.86 5.14 -2.66
C GLN A 228 -14.84 4.32 -3.49
N ASN A 229 -15.26 4.84 -4.64
CA ASN A 229 -16.20 4.15 -5.55
C ASN A 229 -15.56 2.98 -6.32
N TYR A 230 -14.24 2.81 -6.26
CA TYR A 230 -13.54 1.70 -6.94
C TYR A 230 -13.44 0.44 -6.07
N THR A 231 -13.93 0.49 -4.81
CA THR A 231 -13.87 -0.63 -3.85
C THR A 231 -12.49 -1.33 -3.84
N PRO A 232 -11.40 -0.59 -3.54
CA PRO A 232 -10.06 -1.15 -3.61
C PRO A 232 -9.87 -2.23 -2.54
N SER A 233 -9.41 -3.40 -2.91
CA SER A 233 -9.08 -4.49 -2.00
C SER A 233 -7.64 -4.38 -1.47
N SER A 234 -6.79 -3.66 -2.18
CA SER A 234 -5.39 -3.47 -1.84
C SER A 234 -4.93 -2.02 -2.04
N VAL A 235 -3.81 -1.65 -1.44
CA VAL A 235 -3.15 -0.36 -1.71
C VAL A 235 -2.71 -0.25 -3.17
N GLY A 236 -2.34 -1.38 -3.80
CA GLY A 236 -2.00 -1.43 -5.22
C GLY A 236 -3.17 -0.98 -6.12
N ASP A 237 -4.40 -1.34 -5.75
CA ASP A 237 -5.59 -0.94 -6.51
C ASP A 237 -5.81 0.58 -6.48
N LEU A 238 -5.51 1.25 -5.36
CA LEU A 238 -5.55 2.70 -5.26
C LEU A 238 -4.51 3.40 -6.15
N LEU A 239 -3.41 2.74 -6.43
CA LEU A 239 -2.28 3.31 -7.19
C LEU A 239 -2.34 2.97 -8.67
N ARG A 240 -3.05 1.90 -9.04
CA ARG A 240 -3.13 1.44 -10.43
C ARG A 240 -3.76 2.49 -11.33
N ASN A 241 -3.08 2.83 -12.41
CA ASN A 241 -3.52 3.82 -13.40
C ASN A 241 -3.83 5.23 -12.83
N SER A 242 -3.30 5.56 -11.64
CA SER A 242 -3.56 6.85 -10.99
C SER A 242 -2.41 7.84 -11.14
N ILE A 243 -1.21 7.36 -11.47
CA ILE A 243 0.03 8.14 -11.42
C ILE A 243 0.89 7.85 -12.64
N PRO A 244 1.32 8.90 -13.39
CA PRO A 244 2.25 8.70 -14.49
C PRO A 244 3.62 8.25 -13.97
N GLY A 245 4.25 7.32 -14.70
CA GLY A 245 5.55 6.75 -14.35
C GLY A 245 5.50 5.64 -13.30
N MET A 246 4.32 5.28 -12.78
CA MET A 246 4.13 4.14 -11.89
C MET A 246 3.42 3.00 -12.61
N SER A 247 3.99 1.82 -12.54
CA SER A 247 3.41 0.56 -12.98
C SER A 247 2.99 -0.26 -11.76
N VAL A 248 1.74 -0.69 -11.74
CA VAL A 248 1.21 -1.60 -10.72
C VAL A 248 0.65 -2.80 -11.43
N GLY A 249 1.26 -3.96 -11.21
CA GLY A 249 0.88 -5.23 -11.79
C GLY A 249 -0.57 -5.60 -11.42
N TYR A 250 -1.15 -6.50 -12.17
CA TYR A 250 -2.44 -7.11 -11.85
C TYR A 250 -2.18 -8.48 -11.24
N SER A 251 -2.67 -8.73 -10.05
CA SER A 251 -2.60 -10.05 -9.43
C SER A 251 -3.93 -10.77 -9.62
N VAL A 252 -3.85 -12.02 -10.07
CA VAL A 252 -5.01 -12.92 -10.15
C VAL A 252 -5.26 -13.66 -8.84
N SER A 253 -4.30 -13.64 -7.91
CA SER A 253 -4.42 -14.28 -6.59
C SER A 253 -5.46 -13.60 -5.71
N ALA A 254 -6.09 -14.38 -4.85
CA ALA A 254 -7.03 -13.90 -3.83
C ALA A 254 -6.42 -12.84 -2.90
N LYS A 255 -5.13 -12.92 -2.62
CA LYS A 255 -4.39 -11.94 -1.80
C LYS A 255 -4.28 -10.57 -2.46
N GLY A 256 -4.30 -10.49 -3.79
CA GLY A 256 -4.27 -9.23 -4.53
C GLY A 256 -2.94 -8.48 -4.48
N ASN A 257 -1.83 -9.11 -4.08
CA ASN A 257 -0.52 -8.49 -4.10
C ASN A 257 -0.10 -8.22 -5.55
N SER A 258 0.29 -6.98 -5.80
CA SER A 258 0.74 -6.52 -7.11
C SER A 258 2.14 -5.97 -7.01
N ASP A 259 2.99 -6.36 -7.95
CA ASP A 259 4.30 -5.73 -8.09
C ASP A 259 4.13 -4.27 -8.46
N MET A 260 4.85 -3.42 -7.74
CA MET A 260 4.85 -1.98 -7.96
C MET A 260 6.23 -1.54 -8.42
N MET A 261 6.27 -0.70 -9.44
CA MET A 261 7.52 -0.17 -9.99
C MET A 261 7.33 1.30 -10.39
N ILE A 262 8.33 2.13 -10.09
CA ILE A 262 8.36 3.55 -10.44
C ILE A 262 9.52 3.81 -11.41
N ARG A 263 9.21 4.35 -12.61
CA ARG A 263 10.18 4.73 -13.65
C ARG A 263 11.08 3.60 -14.15
N GLY A 264 10.59 2.35 -14.09
CA GLY A 264 11.29 1.18 -14.58
C GLY A 264 12.27 0.58 -13.57
N ASP A 265 12.89 -0.54 -13.97
CA ASP A 265 13.79 -1.30 -13.12
C ASP A 265 15.18 -0.64 -13.09
N ASN A 266 15.73 -0.47 -11.91
CA ASN A 266 17.02 0.19 -11.67
C ASN A 266 18.13 -0.75 -11.24
N THR A 267 17.88 -2.05 -11.15
CA THR A 267 18.84 -3.03 -10.65
C THR A 267 18.76 -4.35 -11.43
N LEU A 268 19.80 -5.18 -11.38
CA LEU A 268 19.80 -6.52 -11.96
C LEU A 268 19.30 -7.57 -10.98
N THR A 269 19.82 -7.60 -9.76
CA THR A 269 19.55 -8.65 -8.76
C THR A 269 19.04 -8.15 -7.42
N ALA A 270 19.14 -6.86 -7.12
CA ALA A 270 18.59 -6.28 -5.90
C ALA A 270 17.07 -6.06 -6.02
N GLY A 271 16.40 -5.73 -4.93
CA GLY A 271 14.98 -5.43 -4.93
C GLY A 271 14.65 -4.16 -5.72
N SER A 272 13.58 -4.20 -6.55
CA SER A 272 13.12 -3.09 -7.39
C SER A 272 11.81 -2.43 -6.91
N SER A 273 11.21 -2.93 -5.84
CA SER A 273 9.97 -2.37 -5.27
C SER A 273 10.19 -1.00 -4.62
N PRO A 274 9.24 -0.07 -4.73
CA PRO A 274 9.32 1.21 -4.05
C PRO A 274 9.29 1.05 -2.53
N LEU A 275 9.92 2.00 -1.84
CA LEU A 275 9.91 2.04 -0.39
C LEU A 275 8.53 2.46 0.13
N ILE A 276 7.94 1.69 1.02
CA ILE A 276 6.67 2.01 1.67
C ILE A 276 6.93 2.76 2.98
N ILE A 277 6.26 3.88 3.14
CA ILE A 277 6.27 4.70 4.36
C ILE A 277 4.84 4.79 4.88
N VAL A 278 4.63 4.54 6.17
CA VAL A 278 3.32 4.69 6.83
C VAL A 278 3.44 5.71 7.95
N ASP A 279 2.68 6.79 7.87
CA ASP A 279 2.70 7.89 8.83
C ASP A 279 4.11 8.41 9.15
N GLY A 280 4.96 8.51 8.10
CA GLY A 280 6.32 9.03 8.19
C GLY A 280 7.38 8.05 8.68
N VAL A 281 7.06 6.75 8.81
CA VAL A 281 8.00 5.70 9.23
C VAL A 281 8.12 4.62 8.17
N ILE A 282 9.32 4.08 7.99
CA ILE A 282 9.58 3.00 7.04
C ILE A 282 8.79 1.74 7.44
N TYR A 283 8.00 1.21 6.51
CA TYR A 283 7.23 0.00 6.68
C TYR A 283 7.84 -1.14 5.86
N ASN A 284 8.41 -2.14 6.53
CA ASN A 284 9.02 -3.32 5.91
C ASN A 284 8.04 -4.52 5.87
N GLY A 285 6.76 -4.29 6.11
CA GLY A 285 5.72 -5.32 6.14
C GLY A 285 5.13 -5.62 4.77
N ASP A 286 4.23 -6.57 4.75
CA ASP A 286 3.41 -6.85 3.59
C ASP A 286 2.37 -5.73 3.41
N ILE A 287 2.20 -5.25 2.21
CA ILE A 287 1.27 -4.15 1.92
C ILE A 287 -0.20 -4.56 2.14
N SER A 288 -0.50 -5.85 2.11
CA SER A 288 -1.82 -6.40 2.42
C SER A 288 -2.22 -6.25 3.90
N ASP A 289 -1.25 -6.01 4.78
CA ASP A 289 -1.53 -5.67 6.19
C ASP A 289 -2.23 -4.30 6.31
N ILE A 290 -2.08 -3.41 5.31
CA ILE A 290 -2.62 -2.06 5.34
C ILE A 290 -4.03 -2.08 4.77
N ASN A 291 -5.00 -1.59 5.56
CA ASN A 291 -6.38 -1.46 5.11
C ASN A 291 -6.53 -0.21 4.23
N PRO A 292 -6.92 -0.34 2.94
CA PRO A 292 -7.17 0.81 2.08
C PRO A 292 -8.19 1.81 2.66
N ASN A 293 -9.16 1.32 3.44
CA ASN A 293 -10.17 2.16 4.09
C ASN A 293 -9.60 3.08 5.18
N ASP A 294 -8.40 2.79 5.71
CA ASP A 294 -7.72 3.61 6.71
C ASP A 294 -6.86 4.71 6.09
N ILE A 295 -6.69 4.72 4.78
CA ILE A 295 -5.83 5.65 4.07
C ILE A 295 -6.57 6.98 3.85
N GLU A 296 -5.91 8.09 4.17
CA GLU A 296 -6.34 9.44 3.83
C GLU A 296 -5.80 9.86 2.47
N LYS A 297 -4.47 9.64 2.26
CA LYS A 297 -3.80 9.98 1.01
C LYS A 297 -2.52 9.17 0.82
N LEU A 298 -2.09 9.12 -0.43
CA LEU A 298 -0.86 8.50 -0.90
C LEU A 298 -0.03 9.57 -1.60
N ASP A 299 1.20 9.80 -1.14
CA ASP A 299 2.18 10.72 -1.75
C ASP A 299 3.30 9.89 -2.38
N ILE A 300 3.48 10.00 -3.69
CA ILE A 300 4.46 9.19 -4.44
C ILE A 300 5.61 10.09 -4.88
N MET A 301 6.82 9.81 -4.34
CA MET A 301 8.05 10.51 -4.64
C MET A 301 8.81 9.75 -5.71
N LYS A 302 8.99 10.38 -6.88
CA LYS A 302 9.53 9.72 -8.07
C LYS A 302 10.95 10.15 -8.42
N ASP A 303 11.43 11.27 -7.90
CA ASP A 303 12.75 11.80 -8.18
C ASP A 303 13.71 11.71 -6.98
N ALA A 304 15.00 11.78 -7.25
CA ALA A 304 16.02 11.64 -6.23
C ALA A 304 15.95 12.73 -5.15
N SER A 305 15.55 13.97 -5.48
CA SER A 305 15.51 15.07 -4.52
C SER A 305 14.38 14.93 -3.50
N SER A 306 13.18 14.53 -3.94
CA SER A 306 12.05 14.29 -3.04
C SER A 306 12.27 13.04 -2.17
N ALA A 307 12.87 12.00 -2.75
CA ALA A 307 13.14 10.72 -2.12
C ALA A 307 14.42 10.68 -1.26
N ALA A 308 15.34 11.64 -1.43
CA ALA A 308 16.64 11.70 -0.74
C ALA A 308 16.55 11.65 0.79
N VAL A 309 15.43 12.11 1.34
CA VAL A 309 15.17 12.09 2.79
C VAL A 309 15.17 10.65 3.34
N TYR A 310 14.78 9.69 2.51
CA TYR A 310 14.74 8.26 2.85
C TYR A 310 16.02 7.51 2.40
N GLY A 311 16.92 8.19 1.69
CA GLY A 311 18.31 7.81 1.41
C GLY A 311 18.46 6.52 0.62
N SER A 312 19.19 5.60 1.19
CA SER A 312 19.65 4.34 0.58
C SER A 312 18.59 3.30 0.25
N ARG A 313 17.33 3.61 0.41
CA ARG A 313 16.20 2.72 0.08
C ARG A 313 15.28 3.34 -0.97
N ALA A 314 15.58 4.56 -1.39
CA ALA A 314 14.66 5.38 -2.17
C ALA A 314 14.96 5.39 -3.68
N THR A 315 15.91 4.58 -4.15
CA THR A 315 16.27 4.47 -5.58
C THR A 315 15.08 4.12 -6.45
N ASN A 316 14.23 3.21 -5.96
CA ASN A 316 13.04 2.75 -6.69
C ASN A 316 11.81 3.63 -6.43
N GLY A 317 12.00 4.84 -5.88
CA GLY A 317 10.93 5.73 -5.46
C GLY A 317 10.33 5.38 -4.09
N VAL A 318 9.40 6.21 -3.64
CA VAL A 318 8.77 6.10 -2.32
C VAL A 318 7.27 6.26 -2.44
N VAL A 319 6.53 5.38 -1.78
CA VAL A 319 5.08 5.48 -1.57
C VAL A 319 4.84 5.83 -0.10
N ALA A 320 4.48 7.08 0.16
CA ALA A 320 4.18 7.56 1.51
C ALA A 320 2.67 7.53 1.76
N ILE A 321 2.27 6.70 2.68
CA ILE A 321 0.88 6.46 3.09
C ILE A 321 0.60 7.32 4.33
N THR A 322 -0.37 8.22 4.22
CA THR A 322 -0.92 8.94 5.37
C THR A 322 -2.24 8.33 5.74
N THR A 323 -2.41 7.99 7.02
CA THR A 323 -3.64 7.36 7.49
C THR A 323 -4.59 8.36 8.13
N LYS A 324 -5.87 8.02 8.14
CA LYS A 324 -6.96 8.83 8.68
C LYS A 324 -6.75 9.15 10.17
N LYS A 325 -7.14 10.35 10.56
CA LYS A 325 -7.15 10.84 11.94
C LYS A 325 -8.52 11.41 12.28
N GLY A 326 -8.78 11.61 13.56
CA GLY A 326 -9.95 12.37 13.99
C GLY A 326 -9.82 13.85 13.60
N ASN A 327 -10.79 14.37 12.87
CA ASN A 327 -10.85 15.76 12.42
C ASN A 327 -12.16 16.48 12.78
N SER A 328 -13.21 15.73 13.11
CA SER A 328 -14.53 16.28 13.49
C SER A 328 -14.66 16.45 14.99
N GLN A 329 -15.26 17.57 15.43
CA GLN A 329 -15.58 17.82 16.84
C GLN A 329 -16.62 16.85 17.41
N LYS A 330 -17.51 16.34 16.55
CA LYS A 330 -18.46 15.29 16.94
C LYS A 330 -17.88 13.91 16.56
N PRO A 331 -18.10 12.88 17.38
CA PRO A 331 -17.76 11.52 16.99
C PRO A 331 -18.45 11.14 15.68
N VAL A 332 -17.66 10.57 14.75
CA VAL A 332 -18.14 10.10 13.45
C VAL A 332 -17.91 8.61 13.38
N VAL A 333 -18.97 7.87 13.11
CA VAL A 333 -18.92 6.44 12.82
C VAL A 333 -19.14 6.26 11.32
N ASN A 334 -18.22 5.55 10.65
CA ASN A 334 -18.36 5.18 9.25
C ASN A 334 -18.38 3.66 9.15
N PHE A 335 -19.26 3.15 8.31
CA PHE A 335 -19.29 1.75 7.92
C PHE A 335 -19.21 1.66 6.39
N ASN A 336 -18.28 0.85 5.90
CA ASN A 336 -18.17 0.50 4.50
C ASN A 336 -18.31 -1.02 4.37
N GLY A 337 -19.18 -1.48 3.49
CA GLY A 337 -19.31 -2.89 3.15
C GLY A 337 -19.37 -3.06 1.64
N SER A 338 -18.64 -4.02 1.12
CA SER A 338 -18.71 -4.40 -0.30
C SER A 338 -18.74 -5.90 -0.46
N ILE A 339 -19.56 -6.35 -1.40
CA ILE A 339 -19.65 -7.73 -1.84
C ILE A 339 -19.52 -7.72 -3.36
N GLY A 340 -18.69 -8.59 -3.89
CA GLY A 340 -18.44 -8.69 -5.33
C GLY A 340 -18.13 -10.10 -5.76
N ILE A 341 -18.13 -10.30 -7.07
CA ILE A 341 -17.76 -11.57 -7.69
C ILE A 341 -16.70 -11.25 -8.76
N ALA A 342 -15.53 -11.85 -8.62
CA ALA A 342 -14.50 -11.82 -9.65
C ALA A 342 -14.84 -12.85 -10.73
N THR A 343 -14.84 -12.39 -11.97
CA THR A 343 -15.09 -13.24 -13.14
C THR A 343 -13.95 -13.13 -14.14
N THR A 344 -13.80 -14.13 -15.00
CA THR A 344 -12.76 -14.12 -16.04
C THR A 344 -13.03 -13.02 -17.06
N ALA A 345 -12.09 -12.09 -17.23
CA ALA A 345 -12.17 -11.05 -18.25
C ALA A 345 -11.59 -11.54 -19.59
N ASN A 346 -10.44 -12.19 -19.55
CA ASN A 346 -9.76 -12.74 -20.74
C ASN A 346 -8.90 -13.92 -20.31
N ARG A 347 -9.00 -15.02 -21.03
CA ARG A 347 -8.23 -16.24 -20.82
C ARG A 347 -7.98 -16.95 -22.14
N VAL A 348 -6.76 -17.39 -22.34
CA VAL A 348 -6.43 -18.29 -23.46
C VAL A 348 -6.94 -19.68 -23.09
N LYS A 349 -7.92 -20.18 -23.83
CA LYS A 349 -8.47 -21.53 -23.63
C LYS A 349 -7.57 -22.56 -24.32
N PRO A 350 -7.30 -23.70 -23.66
CA PRO A 350 -6.73 -24.86 -24.34
C PRO A 350 -7.65 -25.32 -25.47
N TYR A 351 -7.13 -26.14 -26.36
CA TYR A 351 -7.95 -26.81 -27.35
C TYR A 351 -8.94 -27.77 -26.67
N ASP A 352 -10.16 -27.77 -27.15
CA ASP A 352 -11.12 -28.82 -26.84
C ASP A 352 -10.69 -30.16 -27.49
N LYS A 353 -11.44 -31.22 -27.24
CA LYS A 353 -11.13 -32.58 -27.72
C LYS A 353 -10.87 -32.64 -29.24
N ASP A 354 -11.68 -31.95 -30.04
CA ASP A 354 -11.58 -31.98 -31.51
C ASP A 354 -10.46 -31.07 -31.99
N GLY A 355 -10.32 -29.90 -31.42
CA GLY A 355 -9.20 -28.97 -31.67
C GLY A 355 -7.85 -29.55 -31.31
N PHE A 356 -7.75 -30.36 -30.25
CA PHE A 356 -6.53 -31.04 -29.86
C PHE A 356 -6.08 -32.06 -30.91
N ILE A 357 -6.97 -32.92 -31.35
CA ILE A 357 -6.67 -33.91 -32.43
C ILE A 357 -6.26 -33.21 -33.72
N LYS A 358 -7.03 -32.18 -34.10
CA LYS A 358 -6.67 -31.38 -35.29
C LYS A 358 -5.29 -30.75 -35.17
N TRP A 359 -5.01 -30.11 -34.01
CA TRP A 359 -3.69 -29.50 -33.78
C TRP A 359 -2.56 -30.54 -33.87
N ARG A 360 -2.73 -31.70 -33.24
CA ARG A 360 -1.75 -32.79 -33.32
C ARG A 360 -1.53 -33.25 -34.78
N SER A 361 -2.60 -33.46 -35.49
CA SER A 361 -2.56 -33.85 -36.94
C SER A 361 -1.82 -32.78 -37.76
N ASP A 362 -2.21 -31.51 -37.65
CA ASP A 362 -1.61 -30.41 -38.41
C ASP A 362 -0.12 -30.21 -38.08
N MET A 363 0.26 -30.37 -36.79
CA MET A 363 1.66 -30.33 -36.37
C MET A 363 2.51 -31.39 -37.01
N PHE A 364 2.07 -32.65 -36.97
CA PHE A 364 2.82 -33.75 -37.57
C PHE A 364 2.83 -33.70 -39.11
N LYS A 365 1.75 -33.28 -39.75
CA LYS A 365 1.69 -32.99 -41.18
C LYS A 365 2.73 -31.96 -41.59
N SER A 366 2.83 -30.87 -40.81
CA SER A 366 3.80 -29.82 -41.11
C SER A 366 5.25 -30.29 -41.01
N VAL A 367 5.58 -31.14 -40.03
CA VAL A 367 6.92 -31.74 -39.91
C VAL A 367 7.19 -32.75 -41.04
N TYR A 368 6.20 -33.57 -41.35
CA TYR A 368 6.34 -34.61 -42.39
C TYR A 368 6.51 -34.01 -43.80
N SER A 369 5.70 -33.03 -44.17
CA SER A 369 5.73 -32.36 -45.47
C SER A 369 7.06 -31.66 -45.76
N ALA A 370 7.83 -31.31 -44.72
CA ALA A 370 9.17 -30.74 -44.87
C ALA A 370 10.22 -31.78 -45.31
N THR A 371 9.94 -33.08 -45.19
CA THR A 371 10.91 -34.18 -45.39
C THR A 371 10.52 -35.13 -46.49
N VAL A 372 9.28 -35.10 -47.00
CA VAL A 372 8.73 -36.07 -47.96
C VAL A 372 8.01 -35.35 -49.10
N PRO A 373 8.09 -35.84 -50.37
CA PRO A 373 7.34 -35.29 -51.49
C PRO A 373 5.84 -35.25 -51.21
N GLN A 374 5.17 -34.18 -51.68
CA GLN A 374 3.72 -34.01 -51.47
C GLN A 374 2.94 -35.18 -52.10
N THR A 375 2.19 -35.84 -51.25
CA THR A 375 1.21 -36.86 -51.65
C THR A 375 -0.19 -36.30 -51.44
N PRO A 376 -1.23 -36.78 -52.16
CA PRO A 376 -2.65 -36.36 -51.92
C PRO A 376 -3.19 -36.74 -50.54
N TRP A 377 -2.43 -37.43 -49.73
CA TRP A 377 -2.75 -37.89 -48.38
C TRP A 377 -1.53 -37.73 -47.47
N SER A 378 -1.75 -37.64 -46.19
CA SER A 378 -0.72 -37.62 -45.16
C SER A 378 -0.87 -38.82 -44.22
N PRO A 379 0.23 -39.39 -43.69
CA PRO A 379 0.15 -40.39 -42.62
C PRO A 379 -0.63 -39.97 -41.40
N PHE A 380 -0.78 -38.66 -41.19
CA PHE A 380 -1.46 -38.07 -40.05
C PHE A 380 -2.90 -37.61 -40.34
N ASP A 381 -3.42 -37.93 -41.54
CA ASP A 381 -4.83 -37.77 -41.87
C ASP A 381 -5.65 -38.84 -41.16
N ASP A 382 -6.88 -38.49 -40.78
CA ASP A 382 -7.85 -39.44 -40.27
C ASP A 382 -8.19 -40.45 -41.38
N PRO A 383 -7.87 -41.74 -41.20
CA PRO A 383 -8.07 -42.74 -42.24
C PRO A 383 -9.54 -42.88 -42.69
N ARG A 384 -10.48 -42.43 -41.89
CA ARG A 384 -11.90 -42.42 -42.24
C ARG A 384 -12.26 -41.33 -43.26
N THR A 385 -11.38 -40.35 -43.46
CA THR A 385 -11.57 -39.21 -44.38
C THR A 385 -10.71 -39.29 -45.63
N ILE A 386 -9.80 -40.25 -45.70
CA ILE A 386 -8.91 -40.45 -46.86
C ILE A 386 -9.68 -41.13 -48.00
N ASP A 387 -9.42 -40.70 -49.25
CA ASP A 387 -9.99 -41.35 -50.43
C ASP A 387 -9.54 -42.82 -50.46
N SER A 388 -10.52 -43.70 -50.69
CA SER A 388 -10.32 -45.16 -50.67
C SER A 388 -9.18 -45.65 -51.53
N GLN A 389 -8.85 -44.98 -52.61
CA GLN A 389 -7.72 -45.32 -53.50
C GLN A 389 -6.33 -45.18 -52.82
N TYR A 390 -6.23 -44.39 -51.73
CA TYR A 390 -4.99 -44.18 -51.00
C TYR A 390 -4.96 -44.93 -49.66
N LEU A 391 -6.01 -45.50 -49.23
CA LEU A 391 -6.13 -46.14 -47.94
C LEU A 391 -5.15 -47.31 -47.76
N ASP A 392 -4.91 -48.10 -48.78
CA ASP A 392 -3.93 -49.19 -48.75
C ASP A 392 -2.49 -48.68 -48.57
N GLN A 393 -2.14 -47.53 -49.16
CA GLN A 393 -0.85 -46.89 -48.97
C GLN A 393 -0.68 -46.35 -47.57
N TRP A 394 -1.76 -45.73 -47.02
CA TRP A 394 -1.82 -45.26 -45.65
C TRP A 394 -1.64 -46.41 -44.66
N MET A 395 -2.36 -47.55 -44.87
CA MET A 395 -2.24 -48.74 -44.03
C MET A 395 -0.85 -49.34 -44.09
N ALA A 396 -0.22 -49.39 -45.28
CA ALA A 396 1.14 -49.86 -45.43
C ALA A 396 2.16 -48.99 -44.69
N TYR A 397 1.97 -47.67 -44.69
CA TYR A 397 2.82 -46.75 -43.94
C TYR A 397 2.80 -47.02 -42.44
N HIS A 398 1.58 -47.28 -41.90
CA HIS A 398 1.39 -47.56 -40.48
C HIS A 398 1.58 -49.04 -40.11
N SER A 399 1.86 -49.90 -41.07
CA SER A 399 1.93 -51.38 -40.90
C SER A 399 0.67 -51.90 -40.16
N THR A 400 -0.51 -51.44 -40.56
CA THR A 400 -1.79 -51.72 -39.87
C THR A 400 -2.77 -52.47 -40.77
N THR A 401 -3.85 -52.92 -40.18
CA THR A 401 -4.97 -53.61 -40.83
C THR A 401 -6.26 -52.79 -40.74
N PRO A 402 -7.28 -53.07 -41.58
CA PRO A 402 -8.55 -52.33 -41.56
C PRO A 402 -9.22 -52.27 -40.19
N ASP A 403 -9.04 -53.26 -39.34
CA ASP A 403 -9.64 -53.32 -37.99
C ASP A 403 -8.97 -52.39 -36.97
N ASN A 404 -7.74 -51.91 -37.25
CA ASN A 404 -6.93 -51.14 -36.34
C ASN A 404 -6.59 -49.73 -36.86
N LEU A 405 -7.36 -49.21 -37.81
CA LEU A 405 -7.06 -47.92 -38.48
C LEU A 405 -7.01 -46.75 -37.51
N VAL A 406 -8.00 -46.68 -36.60
CA VAL A 406 -8.06 -45.56 -35.62
C VAL A 406 -6.90 -45.63 -34.63
N ASP A 407 -6.52 -46.81 -34.15
CA ASP A 407 -5.43 -46.98 -33.22
C ASP A 407 -4.09 -46.63 -33.88
N ALA A 408 -3.88 -47.05 -35.13
CA ALA A 408 -2.67 -46.70 -35.90
C ALA A 408 -2.57 -45.18 -36.13
N TRP A 409 -3.68 -44.54 -36.52
CA TRP A 409 -3.73 -43.10 -36.69
C TRP A 409 -3.38 -42.35 -35.41
N LEU A 410 -4.08 -42.61 -34.30
CA LEU A 410 -3.86 -41.95 -33.04
C LEU A 410 -2.48 -42.22 -32.45
N SER A 411 -1.94 -43.43 -32.64
CA SER A 411 -0.56 -43.77 -32.31
C SER A 411 0.43 -42.96 -33.16
N GLY A 412 0.12 -42.77 -34.47
CA GLY A 412 0.88 -41.90 -35.36
C GLY A 412 0.88 -40.45 -34.88
N LEU A 413 -0.18 -39.96 -34.28
CA LEU A 413 -0.29 -38.67 -33.64
C LEU A 413 0.38 -38.64 -32.23
N ARG A 414 1.03 -39.74 -31.83
CA ARG A 414 1.72 -39.93 -30.53
C ARG A 414 0.79 -39.71 -29.33
N LEU A 415 -0.45 -40.19 -29.44
CA LEU A 415 -1.29 -40.34 -28.28
C LEU A 415 -0.84 -41.58 -27.49
N THR A 416 -0.92 -41.48 -26.16
CA THR A 416 -0.68 -42.61 -25.26
C THR A 416 -1.80 -43.66 -25.39
N GLY A 417 -1.56 -44.87 -24.92
CA GLY A 417 -2.58 -45.94 -24.94
C GLY A 417 -3.85 -45.51 -24.22
N LEU A 418 -3.72 -44.81 -23.09
CA LEU A 418 -4.84 -44.26 -22.34
C LEU A 418 -5.65 -43.22 -23.14
N GLU A 419 -4.97 -42.30 -23.82
CA GLU A 419 -5.62 -41.31 -24.66
C GLU A 419 -6.39 -41.91 -25.80
N ILE A 420 -5.81 -42.96 -26.41
CA ILE A 420 -6.46 -43.73 -27.48
C ILE A 420 -7.73 -44.44 -26.96
N GLU A 421 -7.63 -45.08 -25.79
CA GLU A 421 -8.80 -45.72 -25.15
C GLU A 421 -9.88 -44.69 -24.88
N ASN A 422 -9.56 -43.56 -24.26
CA ASN A 422 -10.50 -42.52 -23.96
C ASN A 422 -11.13 -41.89 -25.20
N TYR A 423 -10.33 -41.66 -26.27
CA TYR A 423 -10.85 -41.20 -27.57
C TYR A 423 -11.91 -42.19 -28.14
N LYS A 424 -11.58 -43.48 -28.18
CA LYS A 424 -12.47 -44.52 -28.68
C LYS A 424 -13.74 -44.66 -27.84
N ALA A 425 -13.62 -44.50 -26.54
CA ALA A 425 -14.77 -44.54 -25.61
C ALA A 425 -15.57 -43.23 -25.62
N GLY A 426 -15.13 -42.19 -26.34
CA GLY A 426 -15.78 -40.86 -26.37
C GLY A 426 -15.63 -40.08 -25.04
N ARG A 427 -14.72 -40.52 -24.17
CA ARG A 427 -14.42 -39.83 -22.89
C ARG A 427 -13.51 -38.65 -23.11
N SER A 428 -13.84 -37.52 -22.55
CA SER A 428 -12.97 -36.33 -22.55
C SER A 428 -13.22 -35.48 -21.33
N ILE A 429 -12.20 -34.75 -20.88
CA ILE A 429 -12.21 -33.88 -19.73
C ILE A 429 -12.00 -32.45 -20.19
N ASP A 430 -12.88 -31.54 -19.80
CA ASP A 430 -12.59 -30.09 -19.81
C ASP A 430 -11.97 -29.75 -18.44
N TRP A 431 -10.63 -29.64 -18.43
CA TRP A 431 -9.89 -29.35 -17.20
C TRP A 431 -10.21 -27.99 -16.62
N GLU A 432 -10.68 -27.03 -17.43
CA GLU A 432 -11.02 -25.69 -16.98
C GLU A 432 -12.14 -25.68 -15.95
N ASP A 433 -13.14 -26.55 -16.10
CA ASP A 433 -14.28 -26.66 -15.19
C ASP A 433 -13.88 -27.11 -13.78
N TYR A 434 -12.76 -27.81 -13.68
CA TYR A 434 -12.21 -28.27 -12.40
C TYR A 434 -11.25 -27.28 -11.74
N ILE A 435 -10.63 -26.41 -12.52
CA ILE A 435 -9.58 -25.48 -12.05
C ILE A 435 -10.12 -24.09 -11.75
N PHE A 436 -11.07 -23.62 -12.56
CA PHE A 436 -11.55 -22.25 -12.48
C PHE A 436 -13.01 -22.16 -12.00
N HIS A 437 -13.28 -21.09 -11.29
CA HIS A 437 -14.60 -20.71 -10.84
C HIS A 437 -14.73 -19.18 -10.73
N ASN A 438 -15.90 -18.67 -10.42
CA ASN A 438 -16.09 -17.27 -10.07
C ASN A 438 -15.74 -17.08 -8.59
N GLY A 439 -14.84 -16.14 -8.29
CA GLY A 439 -14.35 -15.89 -6.93
C GLY A 439 -15.21 -14.86 -6.20
N PRO A 440 -15.88 -15.20 -5.08
CA PRO A 440 -16.55 -14.23 -4.23
C PRO A 440 -15.53 -13.32 -3.52
N ARG A 441 -15.91 -12.06 -3.31
CA ARG A 441 -15.12 -11.06 -2.59
C ARG A 441 -15.99 -10.33 -1.59
N GLN A 442 -15.46 -10.13 -0.38
CA GLN A 442 -16.14 -9.44 0.70
C GLN A 442 -15.15 -8.56 1.45
N ASP A 443 -15.55 -7.30 1.69
CA ASP A 443 -14.79 -6.36 2.52
C ASP A 443 -15.77 -5.59 3.41
N TYR A 444 -15.54 -5.61 4.71
CA TYR A 444 -16.33 -4.91 5.71
C TYR A 444 -15.41 -4.10 6.60
N ASN A 445 -15.69 -2.82 6.75
CA ASN A 445 -14.91 -1.93 7.58
C ASN A 445 -15.79 -1.02 8.40
N ILE A 446 -15.52 -0.92 9.70
CA ILE A 446 -16.11 0.05 10.59
C ILE A 446 -15.01 0.94 11.15
N SER A 447 -15.28 2.25 11.24
CA SER A 447 -14.36 3.18 11.89
C SER A 447 -15.08 4.19 12.76
N LEU A 448 -14.39 4.62 13.83
CA LEU A 448 -14.81 5.64 14.76
C LEU A 448 -13.73 6.70 14.85
N SER A 449 -14.09 7.96 14.68
CA SER A 449 -13.14 9.07 14.75
C SER A 449 -13.74 10.28 15.44
N GLY A 450 -12.89 11.10 16.03
CA GLY A 450 -13.29 12.37 16.63
C GLY A 450 -12.08 13.18 17.07
N LYS A 451 -12.34 14.49 17.29
CA LYS A 451 -11.32 15.42 17.77
C LYS A 451 -11.98 16.41 18.71
N LYS A 452 -11.43 16.57 19.88
CA LYS A 452 -11.86 17.63 20.83
C LYS A 452 -10.60 18.39 21.25
N GLU A 453 -10.54 19.72 20.95
CA GLU A 453 -9.41 20.63 21.24
C GLU A 453 -8.02 19.99 21.10
N ASP A 454 -7.51 19.45 22.21
CA ASP A 454 -6.15 18.92 22.34
C ASP A 454 -6.08 17.38 22.22
N PHE A 455 -7.16 16.71 21.85
CA PHE A 455 -7.21 15.25 21.75
C PHE A 455 -7.92 14.82 20.47
N SER A 456 -7.28 13.96 19.67
CA SER A 456 -7.88 13.33 18.50
C SER A 456 -7.70 11.82 18.53
N TYR A 457 -8.69 11.11 18.02
CA TYR A 457 -8.67 9.65 17.94
C TYR A 457 -9.29 9.17 16.63
N TYR A 458 -8.77 8.06 16.17
CA TYR A 458 -9.29 7.25 15.07
C TYR A 458 -9.10 5.78 15.42
N TRP A 459 -10.13 4.99 15.27
CA TRP A 459 -10.09 3.54 15.40
C TRP A 459 -10.83 2.92 14.24
N SER A 460 -10.32 1.80 13.71
CA SER A 460 -10.99 1.01 12.69
C SER A 460 -10.83 -0.48 12.95
N LEU A 461 -11.80 -1.23 12.42
CA LEU A 461 -11.77 -2.69 12.34
C LEU A 461 -12.29 -3.09 10.96
N GLY A 462 -11.47 -3.84 10.22
CA GLY A 462 -11.79 -4.35 8.89
C GLY A 462 -11.65 -5.86 8.81
N TYR A 463 -12.56 -6.50 8.09
CA TYR A 463 -12.48 -7.90 7.69
C TYR A 463 -12.60 -7.99 6.18
N MET A 464 -11.71 -8.73 5.55
CA MET A 464 -11.74 -9.01 4.12
C MET A 464 -11.59 -10.51 3.90
N SER A 465 -12.37 -11.05 2.97
CA SER A 465 -12.27 -12.43 2.49
C SER A 465 -12.45 -12.44 0.98
N ASN A 466 -11.46 -12.94 0.29
CA ASN A 466 -11.44 -13.03 -1.16
C ASN A 466 -11.13 -14.45 -1.59
N GLU A 467 -11.79 -14.87 -2.66
CA GLU A 467 -11.40 -16.04 -3.45
C GLU A 467 -10.95 -15.57 -4.84
N SER A 468 -9.96 -16.23 -5.40
CA SER A 468 -9.54 -15.96 -6.77
C SER A 468 -10.37 -16.74 -7.79
N LEU A 469 -10.00 -16.61 -9.06
CA LEU A 469 -10.59 -17.44 -10.12
C LEU A 469 -10.09 -18.89 -10.10
N VAL A 470 -9.01 -19.18 -9.40
CA VAL A 470 -8.44 -20.53 -9.26
C VAL A 470 -9.02 -21.18 -8.01
N LYS A 471 -9.63 -22.34 -8.15
CA LYS A 471 -10.21 -23.09 -7.01
C LYS A 471 -9.15 -23.34 -5.93
N GLY A 472 -9.53 -23.09 -4.67
CA GLY A 472 -8.66 -23.27 -3.50
C GLY A 472 -7.68 -22.13 -3.27
N ASP A 473 -7.68 -21.05 -4.07
CA ASP A 473 -6.93 -19.83 -3.79
C ASP A 473 -7.81 -18.85 -3.01
N GLU A 474 -7.65 -18.86 -1.71
CA GLU A 474 -8.42 -18.09 -0.74
C GLU A 474 -7.49 -17.23 0.11
N PHE A 475 -7.97 -16.08 0.51
CA PHE A 475 -7.25 -15.16 1.37
C PHE A 475 -8.21 -14.44 2.29
N SER A 476 -7.92 -14.45 3.58
CA SER A 476 -8.67 -13.65 4.54
C SER A 476 -7.77 -12.84 5.46
N THR A 477 -8.28 -11.68 5.92
CA THR A 477 -7.54 -10.82 6.83
C THR A 477 -8.46 -10.03 7.75
N ILE A 478 -8.03 -9.87 9.00
CA ILE A 478 -8.60 -8.94 9.97
C ILE A 478 -7.56 -7.85 10.21
N ARG A 479 -7.97 -6.59 10.06
CA ARG A 479 -7.08 -5.43 10.21
C ARG A 479 -7.71 -4.43 11.17
N SER A 480 -6.93 -3.91 12.10
CA SER A 480 -7.37 -2.87 13.01
C SER A 480 -6.31 -1.79 13.14
N ARG A 481 -6.75 -0.55 13.19
CA ARG A 481 -5.88 0.60 13.36
C ARG A 481 -6.37 1.49 14.49
N VAL A 482 -5.42 2.01 15.29
CA VAL A 482 -5.65 3.00 16.35
C VAL A 482 -4.68 4.14 16.14
N ASN A 483 -5.19 5.35 15.92
CA ASN A 483 -4.42 6.58 15.92
C ASN A 483 -4.94 7.50 17.03
N ILE A 484 -4.10 7.83 17.97
CA ILE A 484 -4.42 8.71 19.08
C ILE A 484 -3.34 9.79 19.16
N GLU A 485 -3.77 11.05 19.27
CA GLU A 485 -2.87 12.19 19.42
C GLU A 485 -3.44 13.10 20.51
N GLY A 486 -2.60 13.53 21.45
CA GLY A 486 -2.96 14.45 22.50
C GLY A 486 -1.91 15.52 22.73
N LYS A 487 -2.34 16.69 23.23
CA LYS A 487 -1.47 17.80 23.66
C LYS A 487 -1.58 18.01 25.17
N PRO A 488 -0.83 17.23 25.99
CA PRO A 488 -0.88 17.36 27.44
C PRO A 488 -0.33 18.70 27.92
N ALA A 489 0.43 19.41 27.10
CA ALA A 489 0.90 20.77 27.33
C ALA A 489 1.01 21.52 26.00
N ARG A 490 0.95 22.85 26.02
CA ARG A 490 1.04 23.69 24.80
C ARG A 490 2.29 23.46 23.97
N PHE A 491 3.38 23.04 24.60
CA PHE A 491 4.66 22.77 23.97
C PHE A 491 4.91 21.28 23.70
N LEU A 492 4.02 20.40 24.12
CA LEU A 492 4.20 18.94 24.00
C LEU A 492 2.99 18.29 23.31
N LYS A 493 3.27 17.58 22.25
CA LYS A 493 2.32 16.71 21.56
C LYS A 493 2.81 15.27 21.66
N VAL A 494 1.96 14.34 22.03
CA VAL A 494 2.26 12.91 22.10
C VAL A 494 1.24 12.13 21.29
N GLY A 495 1.65 11.02 20.72
CA GLY A 495 0.72 10.20 19.95
C GLY A 495 1.15 8.74 19.83
N LEU A 496 0.16 7.94 19.50
CA LEU A 496 0.26 6.51 19.21
C LEU A 496 -0.45 6.24 17.89
N ASN A 497 0.26 5.65 16.93
CA ASN A 497 -0.33 5.05 15.75
C ASN A 497 -0.03 3.56 15.80
N ALA A 498 -1.03 2.72 15.96
CA ALA A 498 -0.85 1.28 16.07
C ALA A 498 -1.68 0.57 15.00
N GLN A 499 -1.09 -0.42 14.36
CA GLN A 499 -1.74 -1.29 13.40
C GLN A 499 -1.59 -2.73 13.87
N PHE A 500 -2.69 -3.45 13.81
CA PHE A 500 -2.75 -4.88 14.00
C PHE A 500 -3.31 -5.52 12.73
N SER A 501 -2.72 -6.63 12.28
CA SER A 501 -3.27 -7.46 11.22
C SER A 501 -3.11 -8.94 11.54
N TYR A 502 -4.14 -9.70 11.23
CA TYR A 502 -4.11 -11.15 11.16
C TYR A 502 -4.43 -11.53 9.72
N ARG A 503 -3.58 -12.34 9.11
CA ARG A 503 -3.75 -12.85 7.74
C ARG A 503 -3.74 -14.36 7.76
N ASP A 504 -4.74 -14.94 7.12
CA ASP A 504 -4.82 -16.37 6.82
C ASP A 504 -4.49 -16.58 5.34
N GLU A 505 -3.39 -17.27 5.09
CA GLU A 505 -2.88 -17.65 3.77
C GLU A 505 -2.81 -19.18 3.64
N SER A 506 -3.69 -19.90 4.35
CA SER A 506 -3.72 -21.36 4.44
C SER A 506 -4.17 -22.05 3.14
N SER A 507 -4.55 -21.30 2.13
CA SER A 507 -5.07 -21.82 0.88
C SER A 507 -4.10 -22.75 0.15
N VAL A 508 -4.64 -23.76 -0.52
CA VAL A 508 -3.91 -24.69 -1.40
C VAL A 508 -4.60 -24.68 -2.76
N PRO A 509 -4.19 -23.77 -3.68
CA PRO A 509 -4.82 -23.64 -4.97
C PRO A 509 -4.55 -24.82 -5.90
N ALA A 510 -5.42 -25.00 -6.87
CA ALA A 510 -5.16 -25.86 -8.02
C ALA A 510 -3.91 -25.37 -8.79
N ASP A 511 -3.12 -26.30 -9.29
CA ASP A 511 -1.89 -26.00 -10.01
C ASP A 511 -2.17 -25.66 -11.48
N VAL A 512 -2.23 -24.37 -11.77
CA VAL A 512 -2.51 -23.86 -13.13
C VAL A 512 -1.41 -24.21 -14.13
N ASP A 513 -0.16 -24.38 -13.71
CA ASP A 513 0.94 -24.75 -14.60
C ASP A 513 0.83 -26.20 -15.10
N GLN A 514 0.20 -27.07 -14.32
CA GLN A 514 0.02 -28.47 -14.70
C GLN A 514 -1.13 -28.60 -15.71
N TYR A 515 -2.28 -27.91 -15.52
CA TYR A 515 -3.43 -28.10 -16.37
C TYR A 515 -3.17 -27.74 -17.83
N THR A 516 -2.30 -26.76 -18.11
CA THR A 516 -1.96 -26.35 -19.50
C THR A 516 -1.21 -27.43 -20.29
N LYS A 517 -0.67 -28.45 -19.61
CA LYS A 517 0.05 -29.58 -20.20
C LYS A 517 -0.81 -30.83 -20.35
N LEU A 518 -2.04 -30.80 -19.82
CA LEU A 518 -2.95 -31.92 -19.87
C LEU A 518 -3.75 -31.93 -21.16
N THR A 519 -4.04 -33.14 -21.62
CA THR A 519 -4.84 -33.33 -22.84
C THR A 519 -6.30 -33.57 -22.50
N PRO A 520 -7.25 -33.27 -23.41
CA PRO A 520 -8.65 -33.58 -23.19
C PRO A 520 -8.95 -35.09 -23.02
N TYR A 521 -8.06 -35.96 -23.50
CA TYR A 521 -8.23 -37.41 -23.42
C TYR A 521 -7.51 -38.07 -22.25
N SER A 522 -7.02 -37.29 -21.31
CA SER A 522 -6.44 -37.78 -20.06
C SER A 522 -7.48 -38.46 -19.15
N SER A 523 -7.03 -39.06 -18.05
CA SER A 523 -7.91 -39.62 -17.01
C SER A 523 -7.81 -38.86 -15.71
N PHE A 524 -8.95 -38.65 -15.07
CA PHE A 524 -9.03 -37.91 -13.81
C PHE A 524 -8.62 -38.77 -12.61
N TYR A 525 -9.09 -40.03 -12.60
CA TYR A 525 -8.87 -40.99 -11.51
C TYR A 525 -8.00 -42.14 -11.96
N GLU A 526 -7.45 -42.86 -10.99
CA GLU A 526 -6.93 -44.22 -11.18
C GLU A 526 -8.06 -45.22 -11.48
N SER A 527 -7.73 -46.51 -11.64
CA SER A 527 -8.71 -47.55 -11.95
C SER A 527 -9.74 -47.84 -10.85
N ASP A 528 -9.52 -47.29 -9.64
CA ASP A 528 -10.45 -47.36 -8.51
C ASP A 528 -11.57 -46.30 -8.56
N GLU A 529 -11.53 -45.39 -9.51
CA GLU A 529 -12.44 -44.25 -9.69
C GLU A 529 -12.56 -43.30 -8.48
N GLU A 530 -11.65 -43.41 -7.51
CA GLU A 530 -11.62 -42.60 -6.29
C GLU A 530 -10.30 -41.82 -6.11
N THR A 531 -9.16 -42.47 -6.41
CA THR A 531 -7.82 -41.86 -6.26
C THR A 531 -7.50 -40.97 -7.46
N LEU A 532 -7.10 -39.73 -7.24
CA LEU A 532 -6.65 -38.85 -8.31
C LEU A 532 -5.42 -39.44 -9.00
N LYS A 533 -5.45 -39.50 -10.32
CA LYS A 533 -4.35 -40.05 -11.12
C LYS A 533 -3.15 -39.13 -11.08
N LEU A 534 -1.99 -39.65 -10.63
CA LEU A 534 -0.76 -38.85 -10.50
C LEU A 534 -0.35 -38.20 -11.83
N TYR A 535 -0.38 -38.97 -12.90
CA TYR A 535 -0.07 -38.52 -14.27
C TYR A 535 -1.27 -38.77 -15.20
N PRO A 536 -2.17 -37.79 -15.34
CA PRO A 536 -3.42 -37.94 -16.08
C PRO A 536 -3.26 -38.39 -17.53
N ASN A 537 -2.15 -38.04 -18.18
CA ASN A 537 -1.84 -38.42 -19.58
C ASN A 537 -1.15 -39.79 -19.72
N ASP A 538 -0.84 -40.49 -18.61
CA ASP A 538 0.10 -41.63 -18.57
C ASP A 538 1.53 -41.30 -19.08
N ASP A 539 1.89 -40.05 -19.01
CA ASP A 539 3.25 -39.57 -19.21
C ASP A 539 3.70 -38.84 -17.93
N ASN A 540 4.98 -38.62 -17.72
CA ASN A 540 5.49 -37.94 -16.55
C ASN A 540 5.68 -36.42 -16.78
N GLN A 541 5.02 -35.83 -17.80
CA GLN A 541 5.17 -34.43 -18.18
C GLN A 541 4.28 -33.51 -17.35
N ALA A 542 3.10 -34.00 -16.92
CA ALA A 542 2.18 -33.21 -16.11
C ALA A 542 1.55 -34.07 -15.01
N LYS A 543 1.50 -33.49 -13.80
CA LYS A 543 0.79 -34.06 -12.67
C LYS A 543 -0.67 -33.61 -12.65
N HIS A 544 -1.51 -34.31 -11.92
CA HIS A 544 -2.90 -33.89 -11.72
C HIS A 544 -2.95 -32.54 -10.97
N PRO A 545 -3.62 -31.54 -11.50
CA PRO A 545 -3.58 -30.18 -10.95
C PRO A 545 -4.25 -30.03 -9.59
N LEU A 546 -5.10 -30.96 -9.19
CA LEU A 546 -5.81 -30.94 -7.90
C LEU A 546 -5.15 -31.80 -6.82
N LEU A 547 -4.00 -32.40 -7.03
CA LEU A 547 -3.34 -33.26 -6.05
C LEU A 547 -3.14 -32.55 -4.72
N ASN A 548 -2.49 -31.39 -4.73
CA ASN A 548 -2.22 -30.65 -3.52
C ASN A 548 -3.49 -30.13 -2.84
N SER A 549 -4.46 -29.63 -3.62
CA SER A 549 -5.72 -29.14 -3.04
C SER A 549 -6.60 -30.26 -2.43
N THR A 550 -6.39 -31.51 -2.86
CA THR A 550 -7.12 -32.67 -2.33
C THR A 550 -6.42 -33.32 -1.14
N TYR A 551 -5.10 -33.53 -1.22
CA TYR A 551 -4.37 -34.37 -0.28
C TYR A 551 -3.39 -33.61 0.63
N ARG A 552 -3.30 -32.27 0.50
CA ARG A 552 -2.51 -31.41 1.38
C ARG A 552 -3.41 -30.61 2.29
N SER A 553 -3.13 -30.62 3.57
CA SER A 553 -3.64 -29.60 4.50
C SER A 553 -2.54 -28.62 4.84
N ARG A 554 -2.90 -27.34 4.91
CA ARG A 554 -2.00 -26.24 5.23
C ARG A 554 -2.64 -25.30 6.22
N GLU A 555 -1.86 -24.81 7.18
CA GLU A 555 -2.21 -23.71 8.07
C GLU A 555 -1.08 -22.70 8.03
N GLN A 556 -1.30 -21.58 7.32
CA GLN A 556 -0.30 -20.51 7.18
C GLN A 556 -0.90 -19.20 7.63
N GLU A 557 -0.39 -18.66 8.73
CA GLU A 557 -0.93 -17.48 9.37
C GLU A 557 0.16 -16.47 9.74
N TYR A 558 -0.21 -15.20 9.67
CA TYR A 558 0.62 -14.07 10.05
C TYR A 558 -0.12 -13.19 11.04
N PHE A 559 0.51 -12.92 12.18
CA PHE A 559 0.09 -11.88 13.12
C PHE A 559 1.10 -10.76 13.08
N THR A 560 0.66 -9.58 12.67
CA THR A 560 1.52 -8.39 12.61
C THR A 560 1.02 -7.34 13.60
N PHE A 561 1.93 -6.82 14.43
CA PHE A 561 1.68 -5.69 15.30
C PHE A 561 2.73 -4.61 15.05
N PHE A 562 2.28 -3.40 14.65
CA PHE A 562 3.12 -2.29 14.23
C PHE A 562 2.70 -0.99 14.93
N PRO A 563 3.15 -0.75 16.17
CA PRO A 563 2.95 0.51 16.88
C PRO A 563 4.08 1.51 16.58
N LYS A 564 3.70 2.78 16.42
CA LYS A 564 4.55 3.97 16.44
C LYS A 564 4.13 4.85 17.60
N ILE A 565 5.04 5.12 18.53
CA ILE A 565 4.88 6.09 19.61
C ILE A 565 5.72 7.32 19.24
N TYR A 566 5.17 8.50 19.39
CA TYR A 566 5.93 9.72 19.11
C TYR A 566 5.64 10.83 20.10
N ALA A 567 6.62 11.69 20.27
CA ALA A 567 6.51 12.93 21.01
C ALA A 567 7.11 14.07 20.19
N THR A 568 6.39 15.19 20.10
CA THR A 568 6.86 16.43 19.47
C THR A 568 6.90 17.55 20.50
N LEU A 569 8.04 18.19 20.62
CA LEU A 569 8.27 19.33 21.49
C LEU A 569 8.38 20.59 20.62
N ASP A 570 7.50 21.55 20.88
CA ASP A 570 7.57 22.88 20.30
C ASP A 570 8.50 23.75 21.17
N LEU A 571 9.69 24.05 20.64
CA LEU A 571 10.74 24.81 21.31
C LEU A 571 10.74 26.28 20.88
N PRO A 572 11.35 27.19 21.65
CA PRO A 572 11.48 28.59 21.25
C PRO A 572 12.10 28.76 19.85
N PHE A 573 11.88 29.92 19.26
CA PHE A 573 12.45 30.35 17.95
C PHE A 573 11.92 29.57 16.72
N GLY A 574 10.81 28.82 16.84
CA GLY A 574 10.23 28.05 15.73
C GLY A 574 10.94 26.72 15.47
N ILE A 575 11.58 26.16 16.47
CA ILE A 575 12.19 24.84 16.45
C ILE A 575 11.18 23.82 16.96
N THR A 576 11.04 22.70 16.26
CA THR A 576 10.31 21.53 16.76
C THR A 576 11.26 20.34 16.84
N TYR A 577 11.20 19.59 17.94
CA TYR A 577 11.93 18.33 18.10
C TYR A 577 10.93 17.19 18.19
N THR A 578 11.05 16.21 17.31
CA THR A 578 10.20 15.03 17.30
C THR A 578 11.04 13.78 17.49
N VAL A 579 10.64 12.92 18.42
CA VAL A 579 11.15 11.58 18.57
C VAL A 579 10.06 10.59 18.17
N ASN A 580 10.38 9.66 17.26
CA ASN A 580 9.54 8.52 16.92
C ASN A 580 10.23 7.25 17.40
N TYR A 581 9.48 6.40 18.10
CA TYR A 581 9.86 5.01 18.36
C TYR A 581 8.84 4.10 17.70
N THR A 582 9.31 3.23 16.83
CA THR A 582 8.48 2.30 16.09
C THR A 582 9.01 0.90 16.29
N THR A 583 8.13 -0.05 16.49
CA THR A 583 8.50 -1.47 16.50
C THR A 583 7.54 -2.25 15.62
N ARG A 584 7.99 -3.39 15.11
CA ARG A 584 7.15 -4.34 14.37
C ARG A 584 7.44 -5.74 14.84
N PHE A 585 6.39 -6.46 15.20
CA PHE A 585 6.41 -7.88 15.53
C PHE A 585 5.60 -8.62 14.47
N VAL A 586 6.17 -9.67 13.92
CA VAL A 586 5.47 -10.60 13.05
C VAL A 586 5.67 -12.00 13.60
N PHE A 587 4.56 -12.63 13.97
CA PHE A 587 4.51 -14.04 14.31
C PHE A 587 3.98 -14.75 13.06
N TYR A 588 4.76 -15.69 12.59
CA TYR A 588 4.43 -16.48 11.42
C TYR A 588 4.51 -17.94 11.75
N HIS A 589 3.53 -18.69 11.31
CA HIS A 589 3.63 -20.13 11.28
C HIS A 589 3.08 -20.68 9.96
N ASN A 590 3.65 -21.81 9.55
CA ASN A 590 3.24 -22.54 8.37
C ASN A 590 3.35 -24.04 8.68
N ASN A 591 2.21 -24.67 8.81
CA ASN A 591 2.07 -26.08 9.09
C ASN A 591 1.54 -26.76 7.84
N ILE A 592 2.21 -27.80 7.37
CA ILE A 592 1.84 -28.52 6.14
C ILE A 592 1.78 -30.01 6.46
N HIS A 593 0.74 -30.68 5.99
CA HIS A 593 0.64 -32.12 5.97
C HIS A 593 0.28 -32.57 4.56
N ASP A 594 1.15 -33.36 3.95
CA ASP A 594 0.93 -34.10 2.73
C ASP A 594 0.54 -35.52 3.12
N SER A 595 -0.70 -35.91 2.88
CA SER A 595 -1.25 -37.20 3.29
C SER A 595 -0.54 -38.38 2.62
N SER A 596 -0.47 -39.53 3.30
CA SER A 596 -0.05 -40.81 2.73
C SER A 596 -0.98 -41.31 1.61
N GLU A 597 -2.17 -40.75 1.49
CA GLU A 597 -3.06 -41.00 0.34
C GLU A 597 -2.65 -40.24 -0.91
N HIS A 598 -1.84 -39.17 -0.78
CA HIS A 598 -1.30 -38.43 -1.89
C HIS A 598 -0.41 -39.32 -2.75
N PRO A 599 -0.71 -39.52 -4.04
CA PRO A 599 0.04 -40.47 -4.89
C PRO A 599 1.56 -40.27 -4.89
N GLU A 600 2.03 -39.05 -4.74
CA GLU A 600 3.46 -38.72 -4.68
C GLU A 600 4.08 -39.05 -3.30
N TRP A 601 3.31 -38.93 -2.22
CA TRP A 601 3.79 -39.14 -0.85
C TRP A 601 3.45 -40.53 -0.26
N LYS A 602 2.68 -41.33 -0.97
CA LYS A 602 2.25 -42.65 -0.56
C LYS A 602 3.42 -43.56 -0.21
N LEU A 603 4.47 -43.58 -1.05
CA LEU A 603 5.67 -44.39 -0.80
C LEU A 603 6.48 -43.93 0.41
N PHE A 604 6.28 -42.70 0.84
CA PHE A 604 6.96 -42.10 2.00
C PHE A 604 6.09 -42.08 3.26
N GLY A 605 4.91 -42.73 3.25
CA GLY A 605 4.02 -42.80 4.39
C GLY A 605 3.52 -41.44 4.91
N GLY A 606 3.33 -40.50 3.99
CA GLY A 606 2.97 -39.11 4.30
C GLY A 606 4.16 -38.25 4.77
N ARG A 607 3.93 -36.93 4.79
CA ARG A 607 4.91 -35.93 5.22
C ARG A 607 4.21 -34.83 6.00
N ALA A 608 4.83 -34.37 7.10
CA ALA A 608 4.37 -33.18 7.80
C ALA A 608 5.53 -32.24 8.13
N SER A 609 5.24 -30.94 8.17
CA SER A 609 6.21 -29.92 8.56
C SER A 609 5.55 -28.80 9.36
N ARG A 610 6.32 -28.20 10.27
CA ARG A 610 5.98 -26.98 10.99
C ARG A 610 7.12 -26.00 10.89
N GLU A 611 6.79 -24.75 10.53
CA GLU A 611 7.72 -23.65 10.47
C GLU A 611 7.17 -22.49 11.29
N ASN A 612 7.95 -22.02 12.26
CA ASN A 612 7.64 -20.85 13.06
C ASN A 612 8.72 -19.79 12.85
N SER A 613 8.30 -18.55 12.73
CA SER A 613 9.22 -17.44 12.63
C SER A 613 8.74 -16.26 13.46
N LEU A 614 9.68 -15.65 14.18
CA LEU A 614 9.46 -14.43 14.94
C LEU A 614 10.35 -13.33 14.42
N ARG A 615 9.73 -12.37 13.73
CA ARG A 615 10.41 -11.16 13.25
C ARG A 615 10.18 -10.01 14.21
N ARG A 616 11.27 -9.36 14.60
CA ARG A 616 11.29 -8.20 15.49
C ARG A 616 12.09 -7.09 14.86
N GLU A 617 11.46 -5.95 14.68
CA GLU A 617 12.11 -4.75 14.14
C GLU A 617 11.88 -3.59 15.09
N TRP A 618 12.85 -2.70 15.20
CA TRP A 618 12.63 -1.41 15.81
C TRP A 618 13.39 -0.32 15.06
N GLN A 619 12.83 0.89 15.11
CA GLN A 619 13.39 2.10 14.54
C GLN A 619 13.18 3.26 15.51
N VAL A 620 14.20 4.09 15.65
CA VAL A 620 14.14 5.36 16.39
C VAL A 620 14.55 6.48 15.45
N ASP A 621 13.70 7.49 15.33
CA ASP A 621 14.00 8.72 14.58
C ASP A 621 14.02 9.91 15.54
N ASN A 622 15.09 10.69 15.50
CA ASN A 622 15.23 11.98 16.15
C ASN A 622 15.21 13.05 15.07
N ILE A 623 14.24 13.96 15.10
CA ILE A 623 13.99 14.92 14.02
C ILE A 623 13.94 16.31 14.63
N ILE A 624 14.76 17.21 14.10
CA ILE A 624 14.71 18.63 14.42
C ILE A 624 14.27 19.39 13.18
N ASN A 625 13.19 20.12 13.29
CA ASN A 625 12.71 21.03 12.25
C ASN A 625 12.81 22.47 12.75
N TRP A 626 13.31 23.34 11.90
CA TRP A 626 13.32 24.77 12.13
C TRP A 626 12.74 25.48 10.91
N ASN A 627 11.63 26.19 11.12
CA ASN A 627 10.94 26.95 10.09
C ASN A 627 10.85 28.42 10.50
N LYS A 628 11.31 29.33 9.62
CA LYS A 628 11.24 30.75 9.86
C LYS A 628 11.12 31.56 8.58
N THR A 629 10.27 32.57 8.59
CA THR A 629 10.17 33.55 7.51
C THR A 629 10.80 34.87 7.94
N PHE A 630 11.79 35.35 7.18
CA PHE A 630 12.48 36.61 7.44
C PHE A 630 12.02 37.68 6.44
N ALA A 631 11.84 38.90 6.92
CA ALA A 631 11.45 40.03 6.10
C ALA A 631 10.24 39.77 5.18
N GLN A 632 9.37 38.84 5.54
CA GLN A 632 8.21 38.38 4.76
C GLN A 632 8.55 37.89 3.34
N ARG A 633 9.82 37.70 3.02
CA ARG A 633 10.31 37.32 1.67
C ARG A 633 11.18 36.07 1.65
N HIS A 634 11.88 35.80 2.75
CA HIS A 634 12.84 34.70 2.84
C HIS A 634 12.25 33.59 3.75
N LYS A 635 11.76 32.54 3.17
CA LYS A 635 11.27 31.37 3.89
C LYS A 635 12.39 30.34 3.99
N VAL A 636 12.77 29.96 5.19
CA VAL A 636 13.82 28.98 5.48
C VAL A 636 13.21 27.84 6.28
N ASP A 637 13.44 26.62 5.84
CA ASP A 637 13.06 25.41 6.55
C ASP A 637 14.26 24.46 6.58
N VAL A 638 14.67 24.08 7.78
CA VAL A 638 15.81 23.17 8.02
C VAL A 638 15.32 21.93 8.74
N THR A 639 15.63 20.77 8.22
CA THR A 639 15.38 19.48 8.84
C THR A 639 16.67 18.74 9.10
N LEU A 640 16.88 18.31 10.34
CA LEU A 640 17.97 17.41 10.74
C LEU A 640 17.35 16.10 11.24
N LEU A 641 17.96 14.98 10.86
CA LEU A 641 17.51 13.64 11.28
C LEU A 641 18.71 12.82 11.76
N ALA A 642 18.49 12.10 12.86
CA ALA A 642 19.32 10.97 13.28
C ALA A 642 18.42 9.73 13.47
N ASN A 643 18.74 8.66 12.76
CA ASN A 643 17.98 7.42 12.73
C ASN A 643 18.85 6.24 13.17
N ALA A 644 18.25 5.28 13.85
CA ALA A 644 18.82 3.95 14.11
C ALA A 644 17.73 2.88 13.98
N GLU A 645 18.10 1.74 13.41
CA GLU A 645 17.18 0.61 13.22
C GLU A 645 17.87 -0.74 13.43
N LYS A 646 17.11 -1.72 13.90
CA LYS A 646 17.53 -3.12 14.01
C LYS A 646 16.41 -4.04 13.56
N PHE A 647 16.80 -5.03 12.80
CA PHE A 647 15.97 -6.14 12.35
C PHE A 647 16.53 -7.42 12.94
N ARG A 648 15.65 -8.30 13.42
CA ARG A 648 15.95 -9.67 13.78
C ARG A 648 14.83 -10.59 13.33
N ASN A 649 15.17 -11.73 12.76
CA ASN A 649 14.26 -12.78 12.37
C ASN A 649 14.81 -14.12 12.86
N ASP A 650 14.06 -14.81 13.68
CA ASP A 650 14.39 -16.13 14.22
C ASP A 650 13.40 -17.12 13.59
N THR A 651 13.91 -18.13 12.88
CA THR A 651 13.08 -19.13 12.18
C THR A 651 13.46 -20.53 12.66
N GLU A 652 12.46 -21.31 12.96
CA GLU A 652 12.58 -22.71 13.35
C GLU A 652 11.69 -23.56 12.43
N LYS A 653 12.24 -24.64 11.90
CA LYS A 653 11.52 -25.57 11.05
C LYS A 653 11.81 -26.99 11.45
N MET A 654 10.75 -27.76 11.54
CA MET A 654 10.80 -29.21 11.76
C MET A 654 9.92 -29.90 10.72
N SER A 655 10.36 -31.04 10.23
CA SER A 655 9.57 -31.90 9.37
C SER A 655 9.81 -33.36 9.73
N ASN A 656 8.85 -34.22 9.43
CA ASN A 656 8.95 -35.65 9.55
C ASN A 656 8.15 -36.35 8.45
N GLN A 657 8.48 -37.57 8.15
CA GLN A 657 7.79 -38.40 7.17
C GLN A 657 7.83 -39.88 7.60
N ASN A 658 7.15 -40.74 6.84
CA ASN A 658 7.05 -42.14 7.11
C ASN A 658 6.38 -42.42 8.47
N PHE A 659 5.15 -41.93 8.58
CA PHE A 659 4.34 -42.07 9.80
C PHE A 659 3.82 -43.52 9.99
N THR A 660 3.91 -44.00 11.20
CA THR A 660 3.47 -45.36 11.56
C THR A 660 2.67 -45.30 12.85
N PRO A 661 1.45 -45.85 12.93
CA PRO A 661 0.81 -46.73 11.95
C PRO A 661 0.11 -46.01 10.81
N ASN A 662 -0.12 -44.71 10.93
CA ASN A 662 -0.73 -43.84 9.92
C ASN A 662 -0.33 -42.37 10.13
N ASP A 663 -0.71 -41.49 9.21
CA ASP A 663 -0.39 -40.06 9.20
C ASP A 663 -1.57 -39.12 9.57
N ILE A 664 -2.64 -39.66 10.18
CA ILE A 664 -3.87 -38.87 10.47
C ILE A 664 -3.58 -37.62 11.32
N LEU A 665 -2.64 -37.70 12.26
CA LEU A 665 -2.27 -36.57 13.10
C LEU A 665 -1.47 -35.49 12.35
N GLY A 666 -0.81 -35.85 11.24
CA GLY A 666 -0.07 -34.92 10.39
C GLY A 666 0.90 -34.05 11.17
N TYR A 667 0.80 -32.72 11.00
CA TYR A 667 1.63 -31.77 11.73
C TYR A 667 1.21 -31.57 13.20
N HIS A 668 0.09 -32.11 13.66
CA HIS A 668 -0.33 -31.98 15.07
C HIS A 668 0.51 -32.85 16.00
N ASP A 669 0.93 -34.04 15.53
CA ASP A 669 1.90 -34.86 16.23
C ASP A 669 2.84 -35.56 15.23
N MET A 670 4.03 -35.01 15.11
CA MET A 670 5.05 -35.52 14.20
C MET A 670 5.97 -36.56 14.85
N ALA A 671 5.79 -36.87 16.13
CA ALA A 671 6.69 -37.81 16.87
C ALA A 671 6.63 -39.25 16.32
N ILE A 672 5.53 -39.62 15.70
CA ILE A 672 5.32 -40.95 15.12
C ILE A 672 5.94 -41.14 13.72
N GLY A 673 6.58 -40.16 13.16
CA GLY A 673 7.34 -40.26 11.91
C GLY A 673 8.77 -40.77 12.17
N ASN A 674 9.36 -41.42 11.17
CA ASN A 674 10.65 -42.11 11.32
C ASN A 674 11.84 -41.35 10.70
N LEU A 675 11.63 -40.23 10.01
CA LEU A 675 12.67 -39.47 9.33
C LEU A 675 12.63 -37.98 9.70
N PRO A 676 12.92 -37.61 10.96
CA PRO A 676 12.85 -36.23 11.42
C PRO A 676 13.97 -35.39 10.83
N GLU A 677 13.59 -34.16 10.42
CA GLU A 677 14.53 -33.11 10.02
C GLU A 677 14.28 -31.84 10.82
N LEU A 678 15.36 -31.22 11.29
CA LEU A 678 15.32 -29.96 12.03
C LEU A 678 16.22 -28.93 11.35
N SER A 679 15.77 -27.71 11.28
CA SER A 679 16.59 -26.59 10.84
C SER A 679 16.22 -25.32 11.61
N SER A 680 17.18 -24.43 11.80
CA SER A 680 16.97 -23.11 12.37
C SER A 680 17.81 -22.08 11.64
N ASN A 681 17.34 -20.84 11.63
CA ASN A 681 18.07 -19.72 11.03
C ASN A 681 17.79 -18.43 11.80
N ASP A 682 18.87 -17.76 12.23
CA ASP A 682 18.80 -16.47 12.90
C ASP A 682 19.41 -15.40 12.01
N GLU A 683 18.67 -14.34 11.77
CA GLU A 683 19.10 -13.21 10.97
C GLU A 683 19.06 -11.92 11.77
N VAL A 684 20.15 -11.16 11.69
CA VAL A 684 20.25 -9.83 12.34
C VAL A 684 20.79 -8.82 11.33
N ARG A 685 20.15 -7.66 11.28
CA ARG A 685 20.60 -6.51 10.49
C ARG A 685 20.48 -5.23 11.31
N THR A 686 21.49 -4.38 11.22
CA THR A 686 21.48 -3.05 11.85
C THR A 686 21.77 -1.97 10.81
N SER A 687 21.19 -0.79 11.01
CA SER A 687 21.45 0.36 10.15
C SER A 687 21.30 1.66 10.94
N ASN A 688 21.95 2.71 10.47
CA ASN A 688 21.81 4.06 11.01
C ASN A 688 21.86 5.09 9.89
N ALA A 689 21.40 6.32 10.18
CA ALA A 689 21.46 7.40 9.21
C ALA A 689 21.54 8.77 9.89
N LEU A 690 22.22 9.69 9.23
CA LEU A 690 22.21 11.12 9.54
C LEU A 690 21.78 11.88 8.28
N MET A 691 20.91 12.89 8.43
CA MET A 691 20.43 13.69 7.30
C MET A 691 20.33 15.17 7.69
N ALA A 692 20.69 16.03 6.75
CA ALA A 692 20.40 17.45 6.79
C ALA A 692 19.71 17.89 5.49
N ARG A 693 18.65 18.69 5.62
CA ARG A 693 17.91 19.26 4.49
C ARG A 693 17.63 20.73 4.74
N LEU A 694 17.81 21.53 3.70
CA LEU A 694 17.45 22.93 3.64
C LEU A 694 16.45 23.16 2.51
N ASN A 695 15.30 23.74 2.84
CA ASN A 695 14.38 24.32 1.87
C ASN A 695 14.43 25.84 2.02
N TYR A 696 14.65 26.54 0.93
CA TYR A 696 14.69 28.00 0.88
C TYR A 696 13.74 28.52 -0.19
N GLY A 697 12.87 29.45 0.20
CA GLY A 697 11.97 30.15 -0.70
C GLY A 697 12.22 31.65 -0.66
N PHE A 698 12.41 32.27 -1.83
CA PHE A 698 12.50 33.71 -1.95
C PHE A 698 11.31 34.29 -2.70
N MET A 699 10.54 35.16 -2.01
CA MET A 699 9.34 35.83 -2.52
C MET A 699 8.27 34.88 -3.07
N ASN A 700 8.25 33.60 -2.66
CA ASN A 700 7.45 32.50 -3.23
C ASN A 700 7.66 32.25 -4.73
N LYS A 701 8.75 32.79 -5.31
CA LYS A 701 9.09 32.70 -6.74
C LYS A 701 10.23 31.76 -7.01
N TYR A 702 11.30 31.87 -6.22
CA TYR A 702 12.52 31.09 -6.37
C TYR A 702 12.62 30.13 -5.20
N LEU A 703 12.69 28.86 -5.51
CA LEU A 703 12.70 27.77 -4.55
C LEU A 703 14.00 26.97 -4.70
N LEU A 704 14.62 26.65 -3.59
CA LEU A 704 15.85 25.84 -3.54
C LEU A 704 15.67 24.77 -2.47
N THR A 705 15.95 23.53 -2.80
CA THR A 705 16.10 22.42 -1.85
C THR A 705 17.50 21.86 -1.95
N LEU A 706 18.19 21.73 -0.83
CA LEU A 706 19.47 21.03 -0.70
C LEU A 706 19.33 19.97 0.37
N SER A 707 19.82 18.76 0.10
CA SER A 707 19.85 17.69 1.10
C SER A 707 21.11 16.86 0.99
N VAL A 708 21.54 16.34 2.12
CA VAL A 708 22.60 15.34 2.22
C VAL A 708 22.21 14.33 3.29
N ARG A 709 22.34 13.06 2.93
CA ARG A 709 22.10 11.95 3.86
C ARG A 709 23.27 10.97 3.82
N LYS A 710 23.68 10.51 4.99
CA LYS A 710 24.69 9.47 5.16
C LYS A 710 24.05 8.27 5.84
N ASP A 711 24.02 7.14 5.15
CA ASP A 711 23.48 5.88 5.64
C ASP A 711 24.57 4.87 5.92
N GLY A 712 24.41 4.08 6.99
CA GLY A 712 25.21 2.93 7.34
C GLY A 712 24.38 1.66 7.43
N SER A 713 24.94 0.51 7.04
CA SER A 713 24.26 -0.78 7.14
C SER A 713 25.25 -1.93 7.28
N SER A 714 24.88 -2.91 8.12
CA SER A 714 25.62 -4.16 8.31
C SER A 714 25.54 -5.14 7.12
N LEU A 715 24.78 -4.81 6.07
CA LEU A 715 24.64 -5.63 4.86
C LEU A 715 25.90 -5.59 3.97
N PHE A 716 26.64 -4.49 4.04
CA PHE A 716 27.75 -4.23 3.15
C PHE A 716 29.10 -4.61 3.74
N GLY A 717 30.10 -4.66 2.88
CA GLY A 717 31.44 -5.04 3.26
C GLY A 717 32.05 -4.10 4.30
N TYR A 718 32.92 -4.62 5.13
CA TYR A 718 33.58 -3.88 6.21
C TYR A 718 34.31 -2.62 5.73
N SER A 719 34.78 -2.59 4.49
CA SER A 719 35.46 -1.44 3.91
C SER A 719 34.47 -0.32 3.47
N ASN A 720 33.18 -0.61 3.28
CA ASN A 720 32.20 0.32 2.74
C ASN A 720 30.84 0.27 3.47
N PRO A 721 30.83 0.33 4.83
CA PRO A 721 29.58 0.23 5.57
C PRO A 721 28.71 1.49 5.44
N TYR A 722 29.27 2.60 4.98
CA TYR A 722 28.56 3.89 4.82
C TYR A 722 28.57 4.37 3.38
N ALA A 723 27.47 5.04 3.00
CA ALA A 723 27.35 5.80 1.75
C ALA A 723 26.72 7.17 1.98
N THR A 724 27.06 8.15 1.13
CA THR A 724 26.52 9.51 1.21
C THR A 724 25.74 9.84 -0.05
N PHE A 725 24.56 10.44 0.13
CA PHE A 725 23.56 10.71 -0.88
C PHE A 725 23.19 12.20 -0.89
N PRO A 726 23.82 13.02 -1.74
CA PRO A 726 23.48 14.42 -1.93
C PRO A 726 22.33 14.57 -2.92
N ALA A 727 21.50 15.62 -2.76
CA ALA A 727 20.53 16.05 -3.74
C ALA A 727 20.30 17.55 -3.70
N ALA A 728 19.95 18.12 -4.86
CA ALA A 728 19.63 19.52 -5.05
C ALA A 728 18.43 19.67 -5.99
N ALA A 729 17.56 20.65 -5.72
CA ALA A 729 16.47 20.98 -6.62
C ALA A 729 16.19 22.48 -6.62
N LEU A 730 15.76 22.97 -7.79
CA LEU A 730 15.41 24.36 -8.04
C LEU A 730 13.96 24.44 -8.55
N GLY A 731 13.26 25.48 -8.15
CA GLY A 731 11.93 25.80 -8.66
C GLY A 731 11.85 27.29 -8.97
N TRP A 732 11.24 27.60 -10.12
CA TRP A 732 10.96 28.97 -10.53
C TRP A 732 9.49 29.13 -10.90
N VAL A 733 8.77 29.93 -10.12
CA VAL A 733 7.35 30.26 -10.38
C VAL A 733 7.30 31.42 -11.35
N ILE A 734 7.27 31.11 -12.64
CA ILE A 734 7.35 32.08 -13.75
C ILE A 734 6.11 33.00 -13.75
N SER A 735 4.94 32.48 -13.41
CA SER A 735 3.69 33.26 -13.37
C SER A 735 3.70 34.40 -12.36
N GLU A 736 4.54 34.32 -11.32
CA GLU A 736 4.69 35.36 -10.30
C GLU A 736 5.63 36.50 -10.74
N GLU A 737 6.23 36.41 -11.92
CA GLU A 737 7.14 37.42 -12.42
C GLU A 737 6.41 38.65 -13.00
N LYS A 738 6.95 39.82 -12.75
CA LYS A 738 6.34 41.07 -13.22
C LYS A 738 6.23 41.19 -14.76
N PHE A 739 7.08 40.48 -15.50
CA PHE A 739 7.04 40.43 -16.96
C PHE A 739 5.97 39.49 -17.50
N PHE A 740 5.51 38.52 -16.68
CA PHE A 740 4.54 37.53 -17.10
C PHE A 740 3.11 38.11 -17.03
N LYS A 741 2.48 38.35 -18.18
CA LYS A 741 1.17 39.00 -18.27
C LYS A 741 0.15 38.17 -19.06
N VAL A 742 0.36 36.84 -19.13
CA VAL A 742 -0.50 35.95 -19.92
C VAL A 742 -1.76 35.64 -19.13
N LYS A 743 -2.90 36.22 -19.51
CA LYS A 743 -4.16 36.18 -18.73
C LYS A 743 -4.80 34.79 -18.58
N PHE A 744 -4.57 33.84 -19.51
CA PHE A 744 -5.15 32.51 -19.46
C PHE A 744 -4.26 31.50 -18.67
N VAL A 745 -3.09 31.92 -18.21
CA VAL A 745 -2.17 31.13 -17.41
C VAL A 745 -2.24 31.60 -15.97
N ASP A 746 -2.86 30.79 -15.12
CA ASP A 746 -3.03 31.08 -13.68
C ASP A 746 -1.78 30.77 -12.88
N TYR A 747 -1.05 29.73 -13.30
CA TYR A 747 0.17 29.28 -12.64
C TYR A 747 1.10 28.60 -13.65
N LEU A 748 2.36 28.93 -13.57
CA LEU A 748 3.41 28.32 -14.37
C LEU A 748 4.69 28.23 -13.56
N LYS A 749 5.18 26.98 -13.34
CA LYS A 749 6.38 26.71 -12.55
C LYS A 749 7.29 25.73 -13.27
N LEU A 750 8.56 26.11 -13.41
CA LEU A 750 9.63 25.25 -13.90
C LEU A 750 10.37 24.64 -12.69
N ARG A 751 10.62 23.33 -12.75
CA ARG A 751 11.38 22.60 -11.73
C ARG A 751 12.51 21.82 -12.37
N ALA A 752 13.69 21.83 -11.70
CA ALA A 752 14.82 20.99 -12.06
C ALA A 752 15.38 20.37 -10.80
N SER A 753 15.64 19.06 -10.83
CA SER A 753 16.28 18.37 -9.71
C SER A 753 17.38 17.42 -10.17
N TRP A 754 18.34 17.24 -9.29
CA TRP A 754 19.45 16.30 -9.38
C TRP A 754 19.66 15.64 -8.02
N GLY A 755 20.07 14.39 -8.02
CA GLY A 755 20.44 13.72 -6.78
C GLY A 755 20.95 12.32 -6.99
N ILE A 756 21.58 11.80 -5.94
CA ILE A 756 22.08 10.43 -5.88
C ILE A 756 21.31 9.70 -4.77
N ASN A 757 20.72 8.57 -5.10
CA ASN A 757 20.11 7.66 -4.14
C ASN A 757 20.84 6.32 -4.15
N GLY A 758 20.70 5.54 -3.07
CA GLY A 758 21.27 4.20 -2.96
C GLY A 758 20.20 3.11 -2.96
N ASN A 759 20.62 1.90 -3.29
CA ASN A 759 19.85 0.70 -3.06
C ASN A 759 20.62 -0.23 -2.11
N ARG A 760 19.94 -0.69 -1.06
CA ARG A 760 20.49 -1.65 -0.08
C ARG A 760 19.66 -2.93 0.02
N ASP A 761 18.74 -3.14 -0.89
CA ASP A 761 17.86 -4.31 -0.85
C ASP A 761 18.57 -5.55 -1.39
N ILE A 762 19.44 -6.09 -0.54
CA ILE A 762 20.27 -7.27 -0.77
C ILE A 762 20.07 -8.25 0.39
N THR A 763 20.32 -9.53 0.14
CA THR A 763 20.20 -10.58 1.16
C THR A 763 21.11 -10.33 2.37
N ASN A 764 20.65 -10.73 3.55
CA ASN A 764 21.44 -10.63 4.75
C ASN A 764 22.77 -11.40 4.60
N TYR A 765 23.84 -10.81 5.14
CA TYR A 765 25.20 -11.37 5.11
C TYR A 765 25.79 -11.55 3.69
N ALA A 766 25.32 -10.82 2.67
CA ALA A 766 25.83 -10.92 1.30
C ALA A 766 27.34 -10.63 1.18
N ALA A 767 27.88 -9.77 2.04
CA ALA A 767 29.30 -9.44 2.07
C ALA A 767 30.19 -10.49 2.75
N LEU A 768 29.59 -11.48 3.44
CA LEU A 768 30.31 -12.49 4.21
C LEU A 768 30.44 -13.79 3.43
N SER A 769 31.50 -14.54 3.74
CA SER A 769 31.58 -15.95 3.30
C SER A 769 30.51 -16.77 4.00
N LYS A 770 29.79 -17.59 3.23
CA LYS A 770 28.77 -18.48 3.75
C LYS A 770 29.15 -19.92 3.52
N MET A 771 28.95 -20.72 4.56
CA MET A 771 28.96 -22.17 4.51
C MET A 771 27.54 -22.66 4.68
N LEU A 772 27.17 -23.70 3.96
CA LEU A 772 25.91 -24.40 4.13
C LEU A 772 26.20 -25.72 4.89
N ALA A 773 25.40 -26.00 5.89
CA ALA A 773 25.34 -27.30 6.50
C ALA A 773 24.43 -28.20 5.66
N GLU A 774 24.97 -29.23 5.08
CA GLU A 774 24.24 -30.18 4.24
C GLU A 774 24.48 -31.62 4.72
N LYS A 775 23.68 -32.54 4.25
CA LYS A 775 23.84 -33.95 4.44
C LYS A 775 24.30 -34.56 3.13
N SER A 776 25.53 -35.00 3.06
CA SER A 776 26.09 -35.66 1.89
C SER A 776 25.95 -37.18 2.00
N LEU A 777 25.53 -37.80 0.91
CA LEU A 777 25.53 -39.25 0.80
C LEU A 777 26.97 -39.76 0.75
N ASN A 778 27.27 -40.73 1.59
CA ASN A 778 28.56 -41.42 1.64
C ASN A 778 28.33 -42.92 1.82
N THR A 779 29.37 -43.70 1.90
CA THR A 779 29.29 -45.12 2.21
C THR A 779 30.04 -45.42 3.53
N ASP A 780 29.49 -46.31 4.35
CA ASP A 780 30.18 -46.87 5.50
C ASP A 780 31.32 -47.84 5.08
N LEU A 781 32.05 -48.35 6.05
CA LEU A 781 33.14 -49.30 5.78
C LEU A 781 32.68 -50.62 5.17
N ASN A 782 31.39 -50.92 5.17
CA ASN A 782 30.76 -52.09 4.58
C ASN A 782 30.14 -51.82 3.22
N GLY A 783 30.28 -50.58 2.70
CA GLY A 783 29.69 -50.18 1.44
C GLY A 783 28.22 -49.75 1.48
N ASN A 784 27.60 -49.64 2.67
CA ASN A 784 26.22 -49.21 2.79
C ASN A 784 26.13 -47.69 2.66
N PRO A 785 25.10 -47.15 2.01
CA PRO A 785 24.89 -45.72 1.93
C PRO A 785 24.58 -45.11 3.32
N ILE A 786 25.33 -44.10 3.71
CA ILE A 786 25.16 -43.36 4.95
C ILE A 786 25.09 -41.87 4.62
N THR A 787 24.36 -41.11 5.45
CA THR A 787 24.32 -39.66 5.35
C THR A 787 25.22 -39.04 6.40
N ILE A 788 26.20 -38.28 5.99
CA ILE A 788 27.10 -37.56 6.89
C ILE A 788 26.85 -36.05 6.82
N PRO A 789 26.86 -35.33 7.95
CA PRO A 789 26.77 -33.87 7.94
C PRO A 789 28.05 -33.28 7.35
N THR A 790 27.91 -32.38 6.42
CA THR A 790 29.01 -31.70 5.73
C THR A 790 28.83 -30.20 5.81
N LEU A 791 29.91 -29.42 5.77
CA LEU A 791 29.94 -28.00 5.61
C LEU A 791 30.46 -27.68 4.19
N GLU A 792 29.60 -27.21 3.35
CA GLU A 792 29.95 -26.80 2.00
C GLU A 792 30.20 -25.29 1.92
N ILE A 793 31.30 -24.88 1.33
CA ILE A 793 31.59 -23.49 1.05
C ILE A 793 30.67 -23.06 -0.10
N ASN A 794 29.78 -22.09 0.13
CA ASN A 794 28.83 -21.66 -0.89
C ASN A 794 29.19 -20.30 -1.48
N THR A 795 29.32 -19.27 -0.64
CA THR A 795 29.49 -17.90 -1.10
C THR A 795 30.82 -17.33 -0.65
N MET A 796 31.55 -16.76 -1.59
CA MET A 796 32.80 -16.04 -1.30
C MET A 796 32.48 -14.67 -0.70
N GLY A 797 33.13 -14.32 0.40
CA GLY A 797 32.99 -13.03 1.05
C GLY A 797 33.60 -11.89 0.24
N ASN A 798 32.93 -10.75 0.16
CA ASN A 798 33.42 -9.55 -0.48
C ASN A 798 33.47 -8.38 0.50
N LYS A 799 34.61 -8.14 1.13
CA LYS A 799 34.81 -7.02 2.08
C LYS A 799 34.65 -5.64 1.43
N LYS A 800 34.74 -5.55 0.10
CA LYS A 800 34.60 -4.30 -0.68
C LYS A 800 33.18 -4.08 -1.20
N LEU A 801 32.25 -5.00 -0.92
CA LEU A 801 30.86 -4.85 -1.35
C LEU A 801 30.30 -3.51 -0.87
N LYS A 802 29.71 -2.75 -1.79
CA LYS A 802 29.20 -1.39 -1.56
C LYS A 802 27.78 -1.24 -2.09
N TRP A 803 27.22 -0.10 -1.84
CA TRP A 803 25.88 0.32 -2.27
C TRP A 803 25.79 0.49 -3.78
N GLU A 804 24.66 0.07 -4.38
CA GLU A 804 24.28 0.58 -5.71
C GLU A 804 24.00 2.07 -5.61
N LYS A 805 24.33 2.83 -6.66
CA LYS A 805 24.12 4.27 -6.73
C LYS A 805 23.35 4.63 -7.98
N THR A 806 22.21 5.28 -7.80
CA THR A 806 21.42 5.84 -8.89
C THR A 806 21.54 7.34 -8.90
N GLU A 807 22.14 7.87 -9.92
CA GLU A 807 22.17 9.31 -10.22
C GLU A 807 20.98 9.64 -11.12
N ALA A 808 20.18 10.64 -10.70
CA ALA A 808 18.97 11.01 -11.40
C ALA A 808 18.88 12.50 -11.66
N TYR A 809 18.42 12.86 -12.86
CA TYR A 809 18.11 14.21 -13.31
C TYR A 809 16.63 14.26 -13.67
N ASN A 810 15.95 15.32 -13.29
CA ASN A 810 14.56 15.53 -13.58
C ASN A 810 14.29 16.98 -13.94
N LEU A 811 13.47 17.21 -14.99
CA LEU A 811 13.00 18.53 -15.42
C LEU A 811 11.49 18.47 -15.58
N ALA A 812 10.77 19.43 -14.98
CA ALA A 812 9.33 19.44 -15.00
C ALA A 812 8.75 20.83 -15.17
N LEU A 813 7.59 20.91 -15.83
CA LEU A 813 6.77 22.11 -15.99
C LEU A 813 5.40 21.83 -15.41
N ASP A 814 5.03 22.55 -14.34
CA ASP A 814 3.70 22.54 -13.76
C ASP A 814 2.93 23.76 -14.28
N PHE A 815 1.68 23.57 -14.68
CA PHE A 815 0.84 24.64 -15.17
C PHE A 815 -0.62 24.49 -14.71
N ARG A 816 -1.27 25.66 -14.58
CA ARG A 816 -2.70 25.82 -14.37
C ARG A 816 -3.21 26.89 -15.30
N LEU A 817 -4.22 26.57 -16.08
CA LEU A 817 -4.74 27.39 -17.15
C LEU A 817 -6.25 27.56 -17.03
N PHE A 818 -6.76 28.69 -17.58
CA PHE A 818 -8.20 28.98 -17.75
C PHE A 818 -8.96 28.97 -16.42
N ASN A 819 -8.46 29.69 -15.42
CA ASN A 819 -9.01 29.78 -14.06
C ASN A 819 -9.12 28.37 -13.40
N GLY A 820 -8.06 27.58 -13.53
CA GLY A 820 -7.97 26.24 -12.93
C GLY A 820 -8.72 25.15 -13.69
N ARG A 821 -9.33 25.45 -14.84
CA ARG A 821 -10.03 24.42 -15.63
C ARG A 821 -9.11 23.38 -16.24
N LEU A 822 -7.87 23.72 -16.52
CA LEU A 822 -6.87 22.78 -17.02
C LEU A 822 -5.63 22.85 -16.13
N ASN A 823 -5.31 21.76 -15.47
CA ASN A 823 -4.13 21.60 -14.63
C ASN A 823 -3.26 20.47 -15.21
N GLY A 824 -1.96 20.64 -15.14
CA GLY A 824 -1.10 19.56 -15.64
C GLY A 824 0.36 19.69 -15.22
N THR A 825 1.06 18.61 -15.44
CA THR A 825 2.51 18.50 -15.27
C THR A 825 3.09 17.75 -16.46
N VAL A 826 4.11 18.31 -17.06
CA VAL A 826 4.97 17.65 -18.06
C VAL A 826 6.33 17.42 -17.43
N GLU A 827 6.85 16.22 -17.53
CA GLU A 827 8.06 15.83 -16.82
C GLU A 827 8.95 14.94 -17.70
N THR A 828 10.25 15.15 -17.64
CA THR A 828 11.25 14.28 -18.28
C THR A 828 12.36 13.95 -17.31
N TYR A 829 12.90 12.74 -17.40
CA TYR A 829 13.91 12.25 -16.48
C TYR A 829 14.96 11.40 -17.17
N TYR A 830 16.14 11.37 -16.56
CA TYR A 830 17.24 10.48 -16.87
C TYR A 830 17.84 9.94 -15.58
N MET A 831 18.01 8.61 -15.52
CA MET A 831 18.53 7.89 -14.36
C MET A 831 19.63 6.93 -14.81
N SER A 832 20.75 6.87 -14.11
CA SER A 832 21.83 5.91 -14.32
C SER A 832 22.17 5.25 -13.00
N THR A 833 22.01 3.93 -12.92
CA THR A 833 22.41 3.13 -11.76
C THR A 833 23.74 2.47 -12.06
N THR A 834 24.74 2.79 -11.27
CA THR A 834 26.08 2.22 -11.34
C THR A 834 26.39 1.39 -10.11
N ASP A 835 27.47 0.62 -10.15
CA ASP A 835 27.81 -0.29 -9.06
C ASP A 835 26.70 -1.30 -8.75
N VAL A 836 25.98 -1.74 -9.79
CA VAL A 836 24.83 -2.65 -9.65
C VAL A 836 25.27 -3.93 -8.97
N LEU A 837 24.48 -4.38 -8.00
CA LEU A 837 24.72 -5.62 -7.25
C LEU A 837 24.43 -6.82 -8.16
N VAL A 838 25.44 -7.65 -8.37
CA VAL A 838 25.35 -8.87 -9.19
C VAL A 838 25.81 -10.06 -8.36
N ASN A 839 25.05 -11.13 -8.40
CA ASN A 839 25.44 -12.42 -7.87
C ASN A 839 26.16 -13.21 -8.96
N ARG A 840 27.49 -13.08 -8.99
CA ARG A 840 28.34 -13.69 -10.03
C ARG A 840 28.65 -15.12 -9.66
N GLU A 841 28.43 -16.04 -10.57
CA GLU A 841 28.92 -17.42 -10.47
C GLU A 841 30.44 -17.45 -10.66
N LEU A 842 31.10 -18.31 -9.89
CA LEU A 842 32.54 -18.47 -9.93
C LEU A 842 32.91 -19.85 -10.50
N PRO A 843 34.05 -19.95 -11.22
CA PRO A 843 34.56 -21.24 -11.64
C PRO A 843 34.75 -22.18 -10.45
N THR A 844 34.39 -23.45 -10.59
CA THR A 844 34.46 -24.47 -9.52
C THR A 844 35.86 -24.64 -8.92
N ILE A 845 36.91 -24.33 -9.66
CA ILE A 845 38.31 -24.38 -9.21
C ILE A 845 38.58 -23.38 -8.05
N THR A 846 37.73 -22.35 -7.88
CA THR A 846 37.86 -21.39 -6.78
C THR A 846 37.42 -21.96 -5.45
N GLY A 847 36.70 -23.09 -5.43
CA GLY A 847 36.06 -23.69 -4.26
C GLY A 847 34.81 -22.96 -3.78
N TYR A 848 34.38 -21.92 -4.50
CA TYR A 848 33.15 -21.16 -4.19
C TYR A 848 32.17 -21.26 -5.36
N LYS A 849 30.86 -21.29 -5.06
CA LYS A 849 29.82 -21.27 -6.09
C LYS A 849 29.59 -19.87 -6.64
N ARG A 850 29.64 -18.85 -5.77
CA ARG A 850 29.27 -17.46 -6.13
C ARG A 850 29.93 -16.39 -5.28
N VAL A 851 29.85 -15.15 -5.77
CA VAL A 851 30.26 -13.92 -5.04
C VAL A 851 29.34 -12.78 -5.38
N TYR A 852 28.97 -11.98 -4.38
CA TYR A 852 28.30 -10.71 -4.61
C TYR A 852 29.31 -9.63 -4.97
N ALA A 853 29.12 -8.96 -6.09
CA ALA A 853 30.02 -7.92 -6.57
C ALA A 853 29.22 -6.69 -7.07
N ASN A 854 29.84 -5.52 -7.03
CA ASN A 854 29.29 -4.32 -7.62
C ASN A 854 29.82 -4.17 -9.04
N LEU A 855 29.02 -4.52 -10.00
CA LEU A 855 29.34 -4.53 -11.42
C LEU A 855 28.14 -3.97 -12.19
N GLY A 856 28.38 -3.57 -13.43
CA GLY A 856 27.28 -3.19 -14.31
C GLY A 856 26.72 -1.77 -14.14
N GLU A 857 25.95 -1.41 -15.15
CA GLU A 857 25.23 -0.14 -15.23
C GLU A 857 23.90 -0.35 -15.96
N ILE A 858 22.82 0.22 -15.40
CA ILE A 858 21.47 0.27 -15.99
C ILE A 858 21.06 1.72 -16.13
N ARG A 859 20.40 2.06 -17.25
CA ARG A 859 19.85 3.40 -17.49
C ARG A 859 18.37 3.36 -17.74
N ASN A 860 17.67 4.35 -17.18
CA ASN A 860 16.27 4.65 -17.46
C ASN A 860 16.14 6.10 -17.92
N LYS A 861 15.34 6.33 -18.96
CA LYS A 861 14.94 7.68 -19.38
C LYS A 861 13.50 7.68 -19.79
N GLY A 862 12.81 8.78 -19.51
CA GLY A 862 11.40 8.80 -19.80
C GLY A 862 10.78 10.18 -19.85
N PHE A 863 9.51 10.14 -20.25
CA PHE A 863 8.63 11.29 -20.35
C PHE A 863 7.31 10.96 -19.64
N GLU A 864 6.78 11.88 -18.85
CA GLU A 864 5.56 11.76 -18.11
C GLU A 864 4.66 12.97 -18.35
N LEU A 865 3.37 12.73 -18.53
CA LEU A 865 2.34 13.75 -18.67
C LEU A 865 1.18 13.43 -17.75
N SER A 866 0.74 14.42 -17.00
CA SER A 866 -0.50 14.38 -16.22
C SER A 866 -1.33 15.60 -16.56
N LEU A 867 -2.58 15.39 -16.97
CA LEU A 867 -3.55 16.44 -17.26
C LEU A 867 -4.84 16.16 -16.51
N SER A 868 -5.38 17.18 -15.87
CA SER A 868 -6.70 17.17 -15.27
C SER A 868 -7.49 18.35 -15.77
N SER A 869 -8.68 18.11 -16.31
CA SER A 869 -9.53 19.15 -16.86
C SER A 869 -10.94 19.09 -16.29
N THR A 870 -11.49 20.28 -15.97
CA THR A 870 -12.91 20.47 -15.71
C THR A 870 -13.57 20.93 -17.01
N ASN A 871 -14.17 19.98 -17.73
CA ASN A 871 -14.74 20.24 -19.07
C ASN A 871 -16.04 21.02 -18.97
N MET A 872 -16.86 20.66 -17.99
CA MET A 872 -18.14 21.34 -17.75
C MET A 872 -18.44 21.32 -16.24
N LYS A 873 -18.89 22.47 -15.74
CA LYS A 873 -19.38 22.59 -14.35
C LYS A 873 -20.65 23.44 -14.39
N GLN A 874 -21.79 22.82 -14.11
CA GLN A 874 -23.11 23.45 -14.01
C GLN A 874 -23.75 23.04 -12.69
N HIS A 875 -24.89 23.63 -12.33
CA HIS A 875 -25.53 23.49 -11.01
C HIS A 875 -25.62 22.04 -10.47
N ASN A 876 -25.98 21.06 -11.30
CA ASN A 876 -26.14 19.65 -10.92
C ASN A 876 -25.33 18.69 -11.81
N PHE A 877 -24.33 19.20 -12.57
CA PHE A 877 -23.55 18.38 -13.47
C PHE A 877 -22.10 18.87 -13.51
N GLU A 878 -21.19 17.97 -13.18
CA GLU A 878 -19.77 18.21 -13.30
C GLU A 878 -19.12 17.10 -14.14
N TRP A 879 -18.39 17.52 -15.19
CA TRP A 879 -17.61 16.62 -16.02
C TRP A 879 -16.13 16.98 -15.91
N THR A 880 -15.37 16.09 -15.32
CA THR A 880 -13.90 16.16 -15.23
C THR A 880 -13.27 15.06 -16.06
N SER A 881 -12.07 15.31 -16.58
CA SER A 881 -11.28 14.31 -17.30
C SER A 881 -9.85 14.32 -16.79
N ASN A 882 -9.31 13.12 -16.51
CA ASN A 882 -7.93 12.95 -16.12
C ASN A 882 -7.22 12.09 -17.18
N LEU A 883 -6.09 12.59 -17.66
CA LEU A 883 -5.23 11.88 -18.62
C LEU A 883 -3.84 11.72 -18.00
N ILE A 884 -3.36 10.52 -17.95
CA ILE A 884 -1.97 10.22 -17.59
C ILE A 884 -1.30 9.47 -18.74
N PHE A 885 -0.07 9.85 -19.03
CA PHE A 885 0.76 9.18 -20.03
C PHE A 885 2.18 9.06 -19.49
N SER A 886 2.82 7.91 -19.70
CA SER A 886 4.20 7.70 -19.35
C SER A 886 4.91 6.85 -20.41
N LEU A 887 6.15 7.21 -20.71
CA LEU A 887 7.05 6.46 -21.57
C LEU A 887 8.35 6.26 -20.83
N ASN A 888 8.75 5.04 -20.59
CA ASN A 888 10.06 4.67 -20.05
C ASN A 888 10.87 3.85 -21.05
N ARG A 889 12.17 4.08 -21.09
CA ARG A 889 13.15 3.29 -21.86
C ARG A 889 14.25 2.83 -20.94
N ASN A 890 14.22 1.55 -20.60
CA ASN A 890 15.24 0.86 -19.82
C ASN A 890 16.33 0.32 -20.74
N LYS A 891 17.60 0.32 -20.28
CA LYS A 891 18.72 -0.22 -21.04
C LYS A 891 19.84 -0.70 -20.12
N ILE A 892 20.28 -1.93 -20.31
CA ILE A 892 21.52 -2.47 -19.74
C ILE A 892 22.69 -1.88 -20.52
N ILE A 893 23.61 -1.22 -19.83
CA ILE A 893 24.80 -0.58 -20.45
C ILE A 893 26.00 -1.49 -20.36
N THR A 894 26.21 -2.11 -19.20
CA THR A 894 27.27 -3.08 -18.93
C THR A 894 26.80 -4.02 -17.83
N ILE A 895 27.28 -5.25 -17.82
CA ILE A 895 26.93 -6.29 -16.83
C ILE A 895 28.11 -6.53 -15.90
N THR A 896 29.26 -6.89 -16.44
CA THR A 896 30.49 -7.19 -15.70
C THR A 896 31.60 -6.19 -15.93
N GLY A 897 31.57 -5.48 -17.06
CA GLY A 897 32.64 -4.61 -17.57
C GLY A 897 33.81 -5.35 -18.21
N GLU A 898 33.79 -6.70 -18.18
CA GLU A 898 34.83 -7.51 -18.78
C GLU A 898 34.61 -7.60 -20.31
N LYS A 899 35.60 -7.20 -21.10
CA LYS A 899 35.50 -7.18 -22.55
C LYS A 899 36.43 -8.20 -23.15
N TYR A 900 36.02 -8.79 -24.25
CA TYR A 900 36.83 -9.66 -25.08
C TYR A 900 37.02 -9.05 -26.47
N ASP A 901 38.13 -9.38 -27.11
CA ASP A 901 38.44 -8.89 -28.43
C ASP A 901 37.54 -9.62 -29.47
N VAL A 902 36.97 -8.83 -30.36
CA VAL A 902 36.13 -9.32 -31.46
C VAL A 902 36.89 -9.20 -32.76
N PHE A 903 36.88 -10.26 -33.51
CA PHE A 903 37.52 -10.34 -34.84
C PHE A 903 36.43 -10.54 -35.89
N ASP A 904 36.64 -10.00 -37.10
CA ASP A 904 35.80 -10.27 -38.27
C ASP A 904 36.04 -11.66 -38.83
N LYS A 905 35.35 -12.00 -39.91
CA LYS A 905 35.47 -13.30 -40.56
C LYS A 905 36.87 -13.52 -41.18
N ASP A 906 37.61 -12.44 -41.40
CA ASP A 906 38.94 -12.44 -42.00
C ASP A 906 40.05 -12.42 -40.94
N GLY A 907 39.68 -12.42 -39.63
CA GLY A 907 40.62 -12.47 -38.53
C GLY A 907 41.15 -11.08 -38.10
N ASN A 908 40.62 -9.97 -38.64
CA ASN A 908 41.00 -8.63 -38.24
C ASN A 908 40.28 -8.20 -36.95
N PHE A 909 40.98 -7.52 -36.08
CA PHE A 909 40.40 -6.96 -34.88
C PHE A 909 39.39 -5.85 -35.24
N VAL A 910 38.11 -6.03 -34.82
CA VAL A 910 37.00 -5.06 -35.05
C VAL A 910 36.63 -4.27 -33.81
N GLY A 911 37.11 -4.67 -32.65
CA GLY A 911 36.81 -3.95 -31.39
C GLY A 911 36.70 -4.90 -30.19
N GLN A 912 36.25 -4.34 -29.08
CA GLN A 912 35.99 -5.10 -27.86
C GLN A 912 34.51 -5.12 -27.54
N LYS A 913 34.00 -6.28 -27.18
CA LYS A 913 32.61 -6.47 -26.78
C LYS A 913 32.55 -7.17 -25.42
N GLU A 914 31.62 -6.76 -24.59
CA GLU A 914 31.26 -7.45 -23.35
C GLU A 914 30.26 -8.57 -23.69
N PRO A 915 30.37 -9.77 -23.07
CA PRO A 915 29.44 -10.86 -23.30
C PRO A 915 28.06 -10.54 -22.68
N ASP A 916 27.01 -10.96 -23.37
CA ASP A 916 25.67 -11.02 -22.87
C ASP A 916 25.54 -12.16 -21.84
N ASP A 917 24.74 -11.99 -20.82
CA ASP A 917 24.38 -13.04 -19.86
C ASP A 917 23.08 -13.74 -20.31
N LYS A 918 23.24 -14.81 -21.09
CA LYS A 918 22.10 -15.57 -21.61
C LYS A 918 21.37 -16.39 -20.53
N THR A 919 22.04 -16.73 -19.43
CA THR A 919 21.46 -17.49 -18.33
C THR A 919 20.38 -16.67 -17.61
N ASN A 920 20.65 -15.38 -17.46
CA ASN A 920 19.73 -14.45 -16.84
C ASN A 920 18.90 -13.64 -17.85
N ASN A 921 19.03 -13.90 -19.14
CA ASN A 921 18.42 -13.14 -20.24
C ASN A 921 18.79 -11.65 -20.24
N TRP A 922 20.04 -11.32 -19.85
CA TRP A 922 20.53 -9.94 -19.84
C TRP A 922 21.36 -9.66 -21.07
N PHE A 923 20.87 -8.76 -21.91
CA PHE A 923 21.51 -8.41 -23.17
C PHE A 923 21.97 -6.95 -23.14
N ILE A 924 23.25 -6.72 -23.42
CA ILE A 924 23.81 -5.36 -23.42
C ILE A 924 23.17 -4.54 -24.54
N GLY A 925 22.67 -3.36 -24.17
CA GLY A 925 21.97 -2.50 -25.10
C GLY A 925 20.47 -2.70 -25.17
N GLN A 926 19.92 -3.74 -24.53
CA GLN A 926 18.49 -4.04 -24.44
C GLN A 926 17.92 -3.69 -23.06
N ALA A 927 16.60 -3.75 -22.92
CA ALA A 927 15.94 -3.65 -21.63
C ALA A 927 16.23 -4.91 -20.78
N LYS A 928 16.13 -4.78 -19.44
CA LYS A 928 16.30 -5.91 -18.53
C LYS A 928 15.23 -7.00 -18.76
N ASP A 929 13.99 -6.59 -19.02
CA ASP A 929 12.84 -7.48 -19.17
C ASP A 929 12.54 -7.80 -20.65
N VAL A 930 13.59 -7.99 -21.45
CA VAL A 930 13.43 -8.37 -22.84
C VAL A 930 12.95 -9.81 -22.93
N ILE A 931 11.94 -10.05 -23.74
CA ILE A 931 11.52 -11.40 -24.10
C ILE A 931 12.53 -11.94 -25.11
N TRP A 932 13.24 -13.01 -24.72
CA TRP A 932 14.19 -13.69 -25.58
C TRP A 932 13.70 -15.11 -25.83
N ASP A 933 13.34 -15.38 -27.06
CA ASP A 933 12.80 -16.67 -27.49
C ASP A 933 13.11 -16.88 -28.98
N TYR A 934 12.78 -18.05 -29.50
CA TYR A 934 12.90 -18.34 -30.91
C TYR A 934 12.00 -17.42 -31.75
N LYS A 935 12.58 -16.81 -32.78
CA LYS A 935 11.81 -16.02 -33.73
C LYS A 935 11.08 -16.96 -34.68
N ILE A 936 9.76 -16.99 -34.59
CA ILE A 936 8.94 -17.68 -35.60
C ILE A 936 9.02 -16.87 -36.89
N LEU A 937 9.66 -17.45 -37.93
CA LEU A 937 9.82 -16.81 -39.24
C LEU A 937 8.59 -16.99 -40.14
N GLY A 938 7.63 -17.76 -39.70
CA GLY A 938 6.41 -18.14 -40.43
C GLY A 938 6.22 -19.64 -40.49
N THR A 939 5.10 -20.07 -40.97
CA THR A 939 4.88 -21.47 -41.40
C THR A 939 5.51 -21.70 -42.75
N TRP A 940 6.13 -22.85 -42.94
CA TRP A 940 6.61 -23.23 -44.28
C TRP A 940 5.40 -23.19 -45.23
N LYS A 941 5.50 -22.36 -46.28
CA LYS A 941 4.57 -22.50 -47.42
C LYS A 941 5.06 -23.68 -48.22
N ILE A 942 4.30 -24.72 -48.20
CA ILE A 942 4.49 -25.93 -49.06
C ILE A 942 4.03 -25.57 -50.47
#